data_d6124ea59aaaa89c827e6a3be8e5b250
#
_entry.id   d6124ea59aaaa89c827e6a3be8e5b250
#
_cell.length_a   1.000
_cell.length_b   1.000
_cell.length_c   1.000
_cell.angle_alpha   90.00
_cell.angle_beta   90.00
_cell.angle_gamma   90.00
#
_symmetry.space_group_name_H-M   'P 1'
#
loop_
_entity.id
_entity.type
_entity.pdbx_description
1 polymer ?
#
loop_
_entity_poly.entity_id
_entity_poly.type
_entity_poly.pdbx_seq_one_letter_code
_entity_poly.pdbx_strand_id
1 'polypeptide(L)'
;MKNLFKYAASYWKAMIAIVLILVVQAYCDLSLPAYTSDIVNVGIQQGGIEDEVPRQIATEEMEKLLLFVSEDDQQTVMDAYTEDNTSYKKEAYVLKDSVAEEENTMENLKDILQIPMMMTSGIESGSDTTKQMEDKLKEQMSQGMAQSMPQGADQTMPEGMPQSESQTESQAVSLDDMSMFDLLKMLPAEQRATMVEKIEEQMSEMPDTILDQASVSFCRSAYKDLGMDMDQTQIHYLLKTGGQMAALALLGMAASIMVAFLASRVGASAGRDLRSGVFHKVVGFSNNEFNHFSTASLITRSTNDIQQIQMLIVMLLRMVLYAPILAIGGVLQVMKTNVSMSWIIGLAVIIIAFVVLLLFLVVMPKFKVLQNLVDKLNLVTREILTGLPVIRAFSTEKHEEERFDDANRTLTKTNLFVNRAMTFMMPVMMLVMNGVSVLIVWTGAHGISDGQMQVGDMMAFIQYTMQIIMGFLMLCMISIMLPRAAVAADRVEEVLKSETMIHDPKKEKHFPEDGKGVLTFDHVSFRYPGADEDVLEDITFTAKPGETTAIIGSTGSGKSTLVNLIPRFYDVTSGDITLDGVDIREVKQHELREKLGYVPQKGVLFSGDIASNIMFGNSHGSDDEMIEAAEIAQATEFIDTKPEKYKSPISQGGSNVSGGQKQRLSIARAIAKHPQVFIFDDSFSALDYKTDVTLRRALAEKTSGSTVLIVAQRISTILHAEQIIVLDEGKVAGKGTHAELLKNCPVYREIAEYQLSRKELEAALNEQTDGKEDQIHG
;
A
#
# COMPACT_ATOMS: atom_id res chain seq x y z
N MET A 1 -10.90 -5.02 -8.85
CA MET A 1 -10.88 -4.78 -7.40
C MET A 1 -11.34 -5.97 -6.56
N LYS A 2 -12.47 -6.64 -6.88
CA LYS A 2 -12.95 -7.82 -6.11
C LYS A 2 -11.92 -8.94 -5.98
N ASN A 3 -11.10 -9.14 -7.01
CA ASN A 3 -10.07 -10.19 -7.06
C ASN A 3 -8.74 -9.79 -6.39
N LEU A 4 -8.43 -8.49 -6.26
CA LEU A 4 -7.33 -8.00 -5.43
C LEU A 4 -7.50 -8.41 -3.96
N PHE A 5 -8.72 -8.27 -3.44
CA PHE A 5 -9.04 -8.72 -2.10
C PHE A 5 -8.94 -10.24 -1.93
N LYS A 6 -9.12 -11.04 -2.99
CA LYS A 6 -8.97 -12.50 -2.94
C LYS A 6 -7.54 -12.92 -2.59
N TYR A 7 -6.53 -12.26 -3.15
CA TYR A 7 -5.12 -12.53 -2.82
C TYR A 7 -4.74 -12.02 -1.44
N ALA A 8 -5.25 -10.86 -1.03
CA ALA A 8 -5.09 -10.35 0.32
C ALA A 8 -5.88 -11.19 1.35
N ALA A 9 -7.05 -11.72 0.97
CA ALA A 9 -7.90 -12.54 1.85
C ALA A 9 -7.24 -13.85 2.32
N SER A 10 -6.26 -14.38 1.57
CA SER A 10 -5.45 -15.51 2.03
C SER A 10 -4.69 -15.20 3.33
N TYR A 11 -4.47 -13.92 3.62
CA TYR A 11 -3.75 -13.42 4.80
C TYR A 11 -4.70 -12.85 5.87
N TRP A 12 -5.98 -13.28 5.91
CA TRP A 12 -7.01 -12.74 6.79
C TRP A 12 -6.62 -12.70 8.28
N LYS A 13 -5.85 -13.69 8.76
CA LYS A 13 -5.34 -13.72 10.16
C LYS A 13 -4.43 -12.52 10.45
N ALA A 14 -3.53 -12.20 9.52
CA ALA A 14 -2.67 -11.03 9.64
C ALA A 14 -3.46 -9.71 9.53
N MET A 15 -4.50 -9.68 8.68
CA MET A 15 -5.38 -8.51 8.56
C MET A 15 -6.15 -8.24 9.85
N ILE A 16 -6.69 -9.27 10.51
CA ILE A 16 -7.35 -9.14 11.82
C ILE A 16 -6.35 -8.64 12.87
N ALA A 17 -5.13 -9.22 12.91
CA ALA A 17 -4.09 -8.76 13.83
C ALA A 17 -3.74 -7.27 13.60
N ILE A 18 -3.64 -6.84 12.34
CA ILE A 18 -3.42 -5.42 11.98
C ILE A 18 -4.54 -4.54 12.53
N VAL A 19 -5.80 -4.92 12.33
CA VAL A 19 -6.96 -4.13 12.83
C VAL A 19 -6.93 -4.01 14.35
N LEU A 20 -6.67 -5.10 15.08
CA LEU A 20 -6.58 -5.07 16.53
C LEU A 20 -5.44 -4.16 17.01
N ILE A 21 -4.26 -4.24 16.39
CA ILE A 21 -3.13 -3.39 16.75
C ILE A 21 -3.41 -1.92 16.38
N LEU A 22 -4.11 -1.65 15.26
CA LEU A 22 -4.53 -0.29 14.89
C LEU A 22 -5.49 0.33 15.91
N VAL A 23 -6.39 -0.47 16.51
CA VAL A 23 -7.26 0.00 17.61
C VAL A 23 -6.41 0.37 18.83
N VAL A 24 -5.44 -0.47 19.19
CA VAL A 24 -4.50 -0.14 20.29
C VAL A 24 -3.70 1.11 19.97
N GLN A 25 -3.17 1.24 18.75
CA GLN A 25 -2.45 2.44 18.32
C GLN A 25 -3.33 3.68 18.41
N ALA A 26 -4.57 3.61 17.90
CA ALA A 26 -5.50 4.74 17.94
C ALA A 26 -5.89 5.11 19.38
N TYR A 27 -6.06 4.13 20.26
CA TYR A 27 -6.29 4.38 21.68
C TYR A 27 -5.11 5.13 22.31
N CYS A 28 -3.87 4.69 22.05
CA CYS A 28 -2.70 5.41 22.54
C CYS A 28 -2.64 6.85 22.01
N ASP A 29 -2.82 7.03 20.69
CA ASP A 29 -2.73 8.34 20.05
C ASP A 29 -3.85 9.31 20.52
N LEU A 30 -5.06 8.78 20.78
CA LEU A 30 -6.20 9.55 21.27
C LEU A 30 -6.15 9.82 22.78
N SER A 31 -5.37 9.07 23.55
CA SER A 31 -5.20 9.32 24.98
C SER A 31 -4.17 10.41 25.28
N LEU A 32 -3.18 10.62 24.39
CA LEU A 32 -2.12 11.61 24.62
C LEU A 32 -2.63 13.05 24.84
N PRO A 33 -3.63 13.57 24.11
CA PRO A 33 -4.18 14.90 24.37
C PRO A 33 -4.82 15.02 25.74
N ALA A 34 -5.50 13.98 26.26
CA ALA A 34 -6.07 13.97 27.61
C ALA A 34 -4.97 14.12 28.67
N TYR A 35 -3.90 13.34 28.60
CA TYR A 35 -2.75 13.51 29.51
C TYR A 35 -2.09 14.88 29.40
N THR A 36 -2.11 15.49 28.20
CA THR A 36 -1.63 16.89 28.04
C THR A 36 -2.54 17.85 28.78
N SER A 37 -3.87 17.65 28.72
CA SER A 37 -4.84 18.44 29.51
C SER A 37 -4.58 18.28 31.00
N ASP A 38 -4.42 17.05 31.49
CA ASP A 38 -4.16 16.75 32.90
C ASP A 38 -2.86 17.41 33.41
N ILE A 39 -1.78 17.37 32.62
CA ILE A 39 -0.54 18.06 32.94
C ILE A 39 -0.73 19.56 33.09
N VAL A 40 -1.53 20.17 32.21
CA VAL A 40 -1.77 21.61 32.24
C VAL A 40 -2.76 22.01 33.37
N ASN A 41 -3.91 21.34 33.42
CA ASN A 41 -4.95 21.68 34.38
C ASN A 41 -4.53 21.30 35.80
N VAL A 42 -4.27 20.02 36.02
CA VAL A 42 -3.93 19.52 37.36
C VAL A 42 -2.45 19.80 37.72
N GLY A 43 -1.53 19.43 36.81
CA GLY A 43 -0.10 19.53 37.11
C GLY A 43 0.39 20.98 37.26
N ILE A 44 -0.01 21.90 36.37
CA ILE A 44 0.51 23.26 36.35
C ILE A 44 -0.43 24.23 37.10
N GLN A 45 -1.72 24.22 36.76
CA GLN A 45 -2.65 25.22 37.36
C GLN A 45 -3.01 24.87 38.80
N GLN A 46 -3.29 23.58 39.08
CA GLN A 46 -3.73 23.13 40.41
C GLN A 46 -2.56 22.69 41.31
N GLY A 47 -1.30 22.71 40.78
CA GLY A 47 -0.12 22.33 41.57
C GLY A 47 -0.01 20.85 41.91
N GLY A 48 -0.60 19.97 41.06
CA GLY A 48 -0.57 18.53 41.22
C GLY A 48 -1.62 17.96 42.16
N ILE A 49 -2.65 18.73 42.49
CA ILE A 49 -3.74 18.35 43.39
C ILE A 49 -4.98 18.06 42.53
N GLU A 50 -5.50 16.83 42.62
CA GLU A 50 -6.75 16.38 41.96
C GLU A 50 -7.94 16.40 42.91
N ASP A 51 -7.69 16.56 44.23
CA ASP A 51 -8.70 16.42 45.25
C ASP A 51 -9.66 17.62 45.26
N GLU A 52 -10.93 17.38 45.02
CA GLU A 52 -12.04 18.36 45.12
C GLU A 52 -12.62 18.40 46.52
N VAL A 53 -12.30 17.42 47.36
CA VAL A 53 -12.60 17.34 48.79
C VAL A 53 -11.27 17.15 49.51
N PRO A 54 -10.95 17.91 50.58
CA PRO A 54 -9.66 17.80 51.26
C PRO A 54 -9.52 16.44 51.94
N ARG A 55 -8.50 15.68 51.56
CA ARG A 55 -8.19 14.39 52.23
C ARG A 55 -7.64 14.63 53.64
N GLN A 56 -7.05 15.78 53.84
CA GLN A 56 -6.46 16.18 55.10
C GLN A 56 -6.70 17.70 55.31
N ILE A 57 -7.12 18.12 56.48
CA ILE A 57 -7.44 19.51 56.81
C ILE A 57 -7.06 19.81 58.24
N ALA A 58 -6.43 20.94 58.51
CA ALA A 58 -6.15 21.36 59.86
C ALA A 58 -7.46 21.59 60.68
N THR A 59 -7.43 21.26 61.97
CA THR A 59 -8.60 21.42 62.85
C THR A 59 -9.16 22.84 62.80
N GLU A 60 -8.28 23.84 62.78
CA GLU A 60 -8.67 25.25 62.67
C GLU A 60 -9.40 25.56 61.33
N GLU A 61 -8.94 24.99 60.24
CA GLU A 61 -9.53 25.17 58.92
C GLU A 61 -10.85 24.42 58.77
N MET A 62 -10.96 23.21 59.36
CA MET A 62 -12.23 22.48 59.43
C MET A 62 -13.28 23.27 60.21
N GLU A 63 -12.90 23.88 61.35
CA GLU A 63 -13.84 24.73 62.12
C GLU A 63 -14.35 25.92 61.33
N LYS A 64 -13.48 26.56 60.53
CA LYS A 64 -13.86 27.66 59.63
C LYS A 64 -14.80 27.19 58.53
N LEU A 65 -14.54 26.04 57.95
CA LEU A 65 -15.31 25.44 56.90
C LEU A 65 -16.73 25.09 57.39
N LEU A 66 -16.81 24.47 58.57
CA LEU A 66 -18.08 24.07 59.16
C LEU A 66 -19.00 25.24 59.53
N LEU A 67 -18.49 26.50 59.60
CA LEU A 67 -19.32 27.69 59.77
C LEU A 67 -20.29 27.91 58.60
N PHE A 68 -19.96 27.38 57.43
CA PHE A 68 -20.74 27.51 56.20
C PHE A 68 -21.48 26.25 55.79
N VAL A 69 -21.38 25.17 56.57
CA VAL A 69 -22.12 23.92 56.37
C VAL A 69 -23.39 23.92 57.24
N SER A 70 -24.51 23.42 56.68
CA SER A 70 -25.79 23.31 57.42
C SER A 70 -25.64 22.39 58.65
N GLU A 71 -26.41 22.64 59.74
CA GLU A 71 -26.32 21.81 60.97
C GLU A 71 -26.59 20.31 60.70
N ASP A 72 -27.46 20.01 59.74
CA ASP A 72 -27.79 18.65 59.35
C ASP A 72 -26.63 17.93 58.61
N ASP A 73 -25.87 18.69 57.80
CA ASP A 73 -24.74 18.20 57.02
C ASP A 73 -23.42 18.17 57.78
N GLN A 74 -23.27 19.03 58.85
CA GLN A 74 -22.02 19.04 59.64
C GLN A 74 -21.73 17.67 60.24
N GLN A 75 -22.72 16.90 60.62
CA GLN A 75 -22.55 15.56 61.16
C GLN A 75 -22.08 14.61 60.08
N THR A 76 -22.63 14.69 58.88
CA THR A 76 -22.20 13.90 57.71
C THR A 76 -20.74 14.16 57.36
N VAL A 77 -20.35 15.42 57.36
CA VAL A 77 -18.94 15.81 57.11
C VAL A 77 -18.02 15.30 58.21
N MET A 78 -18.35 15.48 59.48
CA MET A 78 -17.54 15.01 60.60
C MET A 78 -17.41 13.49 60.67
N ASP A 79 -18.49 12.77 60.32
CA ASP A 79 -18.52 11.32 60.29
C ASP A 79 -17.61 10.76 59.16
N ALA A 80 -17.31 11.54 58.13
CA ALA A 80 -16.39 11.17 57.04
C ALA A 80 -14.91 11.30 57.43
N TYR A 81 -14.58 12.06 58.42
CA TYR A 81 -13.18 12.32 58.84
C TYR A 81 -12.86 11.63 60.16
N THR A 82 -11.56 11.52 60.46
CA THR A 82 -10.99 11.01 61.69
C THR A 82 -9.89 11.96 62.17
N GLU A 83 -9.81 12.25 63.48
CA GLU A 83 -8.74 13.07 64.05
C GLU A 83 -7.39 12.36 63.99
N ASP A 84 -6.36 13.05 63.48
CA ASP A 84 -4.96 12.59 63.49
C ASP A 84 -4.07 13.67 64.09
N ASN A 85 -3.62 13.47 65.31
CA ASN A 85 -2.79 14.37 66.06
C ASN A 85 -1.31 14.03 65.99
N THR A 86 -0.91 13.07 65.13
CA THR A 86 0.48 12.50 65.15
C THR A 86 1.25 12.66 63.88
N SER A 87 0.59 12.77 62.72
CA SER A 87 1.24 12.74 61.40
C SER A 87 1.66 14.13 60.89
N TYR A 88 1.03 15.20 61.38
CA TYR A 88 1.21 16.56 60.89
C TYR A 88 1.76 17.51 61.95
N LYS A 89 2.23 18.69 61.54
CA LYS A 89 2.71 19.76 62.46
C LYS A 89 1.60 20.42 63.28
N LYS A 90 0.36 20.33 62.83
CA LYS A 90 -0.86 20.80 63.46
C LYS A 90 -1.81 19.63 63.66
N GLU A 91 -2.73 19.73 64.59
CA GLU A 91 -3.86 18.80 64.70
C GLU A 91 -4.68 18.82 63.42
N ALA A 92 -5.02 17.65 62.88
CA ALA A 92 -5.65 17.55 61.58
C ALA A 92 -6.80 16.50 61.58
N TYR A 93 -7.74 16.73 60.72
CA TYR A 93 -8.73 15.71 60.30
C TYR A 93 -8.25 15.05 59.02
N VAL A 94 -8.36 13.72 58.98
CA VAL A 94 -8.00 12.88 57.81
C VAL A 94 -9.24 12.15 57.32
N LEU A 95 -9.52 12.23 56.02
CA LEU A 95 -10.62 11.52 55.39
C LEU A 95 -10.45 10.02 55.52
N LYS A 96 -11.49 9.29 55.95
CA LYS A 96 -11.45 7.85 56.11
C LYS A 96 -11.27 7.17 54.74
N ASP A 97 -10.37 6.16 54.65
CA ASP A 97 -10.12 5.40 53.42
C ASP A 97 -11.41 4.77 52.86
N SER A 98 -12.31 4.30 53.73
CA SER A 98 -13.60 3.73 53.33
C SER A 98 -14.50 4.73 52.60
N VAL A 99 -14.39 6.03 52.92
CA VAL A 99 -15.14 7.12 52.28
C VAL A 99 -14.44 7.52 50.98
N ALA A 100 -13.12 7.60 51.01
CA ALA A 100 -12.33 7.96 49.85
C ALA A 100 -12.45 6.96 48.67
N GLU A 101 -12.76 5.69 48.94
CA GLU A 101 -12.97 4.64 47.95
C GLU A 101 -14.43 4.55 47.41
N GLU A 102 -15.39 5.21 48.04
CA GLU A 102 -16.80 5.15 47.68
C GLU A 102 -17.21 6.41 46.88
N GLU A 103 -17.35 6.25 45.56
CA GLU A 103 -17.61 7.32 44.60
C GLU A 103 -18.85 8.15 44.95
N ASN A 104 -19.99 7.51 45.32
CA ASN A 104 -21.23 8.21 45.69
C ASN A 104 -21.10 9.05 46.96
N THR A 105 -20.31 8.58 47.92
CA THR A 105 -20.11 9.30 49.20
C THR A 105 -19.18 10.48 49.00
N MET A 106 -18.17 10.32 48.13
CA MET A 106 -17.28 11.41 47.72
C MET A 106 -18.03 12.51 46.94
N GLU A 107 -18.93 12.15 46.01
CA GLU A 107 -19.76 13.09 45.27
C GLU A 107 -20.69 13.86 46.21
N ASN A 108 -21.35 13.20 47.16
CA ASN A 108 -22.18 13.87 48.18
C ASN A 108 -21.36 14.82 49.06
N LEU A 109 -20.13 14.43 49.48
CA LEU A 109 -19.24 15.31 50.24
C LEU A 109 -18.79 16.53 49.42
N LYS A 110 -18.53 16.30 48.12
CA LYS A 110 -18.20 17.39 47.20
C LYS A 110 -19.34 18.41 47.13
N ASP A 111 -20.57 17.95 46.93
CA ASP A 111 -21.75 18.80 46.83
C ASP A 111 -21.96 19.62 48.12
N ILE A 112 -21.79 19.03 49.30
CA ILE A 112 -21.88 19.70 50.59
C ILE A 112 -20.77 20.69 50.80
N LEU A 113 -19.51 20.38 50.42
CA LEU A 113 -18.34 21.16 50.81
C LEU A 113 -17.90 22.19 49.76
N GLN A 114 -18.34 22.08 48.50
CA GLN A 114 -17.86 22.91 47.36
C GLN A 114 -18.06 24.40 47.59
N ILE A 115 -19.29 24.83 47.98
CA ILE A 115 -19.60 26.23 48.28
C ILE A 115 -18.93 26.72 49.59
N PRO A 116 -18.99 25.95 50.71
CA PRO A 116 -18.26 26.28 51.93
C PRO A 116 -16.73 26.47 51.71
N MET A 117 -16.07 25.61 50.90
CA MET A 117 -14.67 25.74 50.58
C MET A 117 -14.38 27.01 49.79
N MET A 118 -15.21 27.36 48.81
CA MET A 118 -15.09 28.57 48.05
C MET A 118 -15.27 29.83 48.91
N MET A 119 -16.24 29.81 49.84
CA MET A 119 -16.47 30.91 50.79
C MET A 119 -15.30 31.09 51.73
N THR A 120 -14.81 30.01 52.32
CA THR A 120 -13.64 30.02 53.21
C THR A 120 -12.40 30.59 52.52
N SER A 121 -12.08 30.07 51.33
CA SER A 121 -10.99 30.56 50.50
C SER A 121 -11.13 32.02 50.08
N GLY A 122 -12.35 32.44 49.74
CA GLY A 122 -12.68 33.84 49.40
C GLY A 122 -12.42 34.79 50.55
N ILE A 123 -12.77 34.40 51.78
CA ILE A 123 -12.54 35.22 53.00
C ILE A 123 -11.04 35.27 53.32
N GLU A 124 -10.32 34.15 53.24
CA GLU A 124 -8.88 34.12 53.49
C GLU A 124 -8.05 34.90 52.49
N SER A 125 -8.50 34.93 51.20
CA SER A 125 -7.84 35.74 50.15
C SER A 125 -7.96 37.26 50.35
N GLY A 126 -8.84 37.73 51.23
CA GLY A 126 -9.07 39.15 51.53
C GLY A 126 -9.48 39.95 50.32
N SER A 127 -10.31 39.40 49.45
CA SER A 127 -10.82 40.05 48.24
C SER A 127 -11.57 41.34 48.57
N ASP A 128 -11.62 42.31 47.65
CA ASP A 128 -12.34 43.59 47.86
C ASP A 128 -13.83 43.36 48.17
N THR A 129 -14.43 42.30 47.66
CA THR A 129 -15.80 41.87 47.96
C THR A 129 -15.93 41.37 49.40
N THR A 130 -14.96 40.62 49.88
CA THR A 130 -14.91 40.11 51.24
C THR A 130 -14.76 41.25 52.24
N LYS A 131 -13.88 42.22 51.95
CA LYS A 131 -13.72 43.44 52.78
C LYS A 131 -15.01 44.26 52.86
N GLN A 132 -15.73 44.43 51.75
CA GLN A 132 -17.04 45.09 51.73
C GLN A 132 -18.10 44.34 52.53
N MET A 133 -18.08 42.99 52.51
CA MET A 133 -18.96 42.16 53.36
C MET A 133 -18.59 42.28 54.84
N GLU A 134 -17.30 42.28 55.17
CA GLU A 134 -16.80 42.44 56.51
C GLU A 134 -17.20 43.81 57.07
N ASP A 135 -17.02 44.88 56.30
CA ASP A 135 -17.39 46.23 56.69
C ASP A 135 -18.92 46.34 56.93
N LYS A 136 -19.73 45.77 56.05
CA LYS A 136 -21.20 45.72 56.21
C LYS A 136 -21.63 44.95 57.46
N LEU A 137 -20.98 43.80 57.71
CA LEU A 137 -21.26 42.99 58.86
C LEU A 137 -20.86 43.64 60.15
N LYS A 138 -19.71 44.34 60.22
CA LYS A 138 -19.25 45.17 61.29
C LYS A 138 -20.24 46.30 61.54
N GLU A 139 -20.75 46.97 60.52
CA GLU A 139 -21.76 48.02 60.61
C GLU A 139 -23.10 47.49 61.15
N GLN A 140 -23.59 46.33 60.67
CA GLN A 140 -24.82 45.72 61.16
C GLN A 140 -24.70 45.26 62.62
N MET A 141 -23.58 44.66 62.99
CA MET A 141 -23.33 44.26 64.38
C MET A 141 -23.21 45.49 65.31
N SER A 142 -22.57 46.57 64.89
CA SER A 142 -22.46 47.79 65.66
C SER A 142 -23.84 48.44 65.85
N GLN A 143 -24.71 48.41 64.83
CA GLN A 143 -26.10 48.95 64.94
C GLN A 143 -26.97 48.04 65.81
N GLY A 144 -26.80 46.72 65.75
CA GLY A 144 -27.49 45.71 66.60
C GLY A 144 -27.07 45.87 68.08
N MET A 145 -25.77 46.05 68.35
CA MET A 145 -25.29 46.33 69.73
C MET A 145 -25.78 47.66 70.26
N ALA A 146 -25.87 48.69 69.40
CA ALA A 146 -26.41 50.00 69.80
C ALA A 146 -27.92 49.94 70.13
N GLN A 147 -28.68 49.07 69.51
CA GLN A 147 -30.11 48.83 69.80
C GLN A 147 -30.38 47.97 71.03
N SER A 148 -29.42 47.15 71.49
CA SER A 148 -29.56 46.28 72.65
C SER A 148 -29.15 46.91 73.98
N MET A 149 -28.65 48.20 74.01
CA MET A 149 -28.40 48.91 75.23
C MET A 149 -29.73 49.48 75.81
N PRO A 150 -30.07 49.14 77.07
CA PRO A 150 -31.28 49.72 77.68
C PRO A 150 -31.17 51.20 77.83
N GLN A 151 -32.06 51.97 77.20
CA GLN A 151 -32.30 53.38 77.49
C GLN A 151 -32.89 53.50 78.88
N GLY A 152 -32.13 53.94 79.87
CA GLY A 152 -32.68 54.32 81.13
C GLY A 152 -31.75 54.22 82.32
N ALA A 153 -30.90 55.28 82.56
CA ALA A 153 -30.54 55.69 83.90
C ALA A 153 -29.80 57.07 83.84
N ASP A 154 -30.54 58.10 83.80
CA ASP A 154 -30.05 59.41 84.22
C ASP A 154 -30.37 59.54 85.71
N GLN A 155 -29.42 59.99 86.45
CA GLN A 155 -29.47 60.84 87.69
C GLN A 155 -28.57 60.40 88.84
N THR A 156 -27.70 61.37 89.14
CA THR A 156 -27.22 61.81 90.47
C THR A 156 -26.11 60.99 91.17
N MET A 157 -24.95 61.67 91.19
CA MET A 157 -23.88 61.48 92.18
C MET A 157 -24.35 61.81 93.59
N PRO A 158 -23.70 61.17 94.62
CA PRO A 158 -22.95 61.97 95.58
C PRO A 158 -21.51 61.42 95.82
N GLU A 159 -20.62 62.38 96.15
CA GLU A 159 -19.20 62.27 96.49
C GLU A 159 -18.94 61.39 97.72
N GLY A 160 -17.80 60.72 97.76
CA GLY A 160 -17.17 60.27 98.98
C GLY A 160 -16.49 58.89 99.02
N MET A 161 -15.18 58.86 98.62
CA MET A 161 -14.10 58.00 99.09
C MET A 161 -14.21 56.47 99.20
N PRO A 162 -13.07 55.68 99.22
CA PRO A 162 -11.74 55.80 98.64
C PRO A 162 -11.31 54.61 97.77
N GLN A 163 -10.18 54.79 97.13
CA GLN A 163 -9.42 53.79 96.27
C GLN A 163 -9.20 52.44 96.94
N SER A 164 -9.50 51.41 96.29
CA SER A 164 -8.75 50.14 96.40
C SER A 164 -8.61 49.60 94.99
N GLU A 165 -7.34 49.49 94.60
CA GLU A 165 -6.89 48.79 93.38
C GLU A 165 -7.42 47.39 93.29
N SER A 166 -8.12 47.06 92.26
CA SER A 166 -8.17 45.76 91.70
C SER A 166 -8.31 45.90 90.16
N GLN A 167 -7.17 45.73 89.50
CA GLN A 167 -7.10 45.60 88.05
C GLN A 167 -7.95 44.44 87.59
N THR A 168 -9.00 44.70 86.92
CA THR A 168 -9.57 43.79 85.98
C THR A 168 -9.79 44.58 84.69
N GLU A 169 -8.73 44.54 83.87
CA GLU A 169 -8.80 44.96 82.49
C GLU A 169 -9.85 44.09 81.74
N SER A 170 -11.06 44.62 81.62
CA SER A 170 -11.97 44.18 80.58
C SER A 170 -11.42 44.72 79.25
N GLN A 171 -10.67 43.94 78.56
CA GLN A 171 -10.36 44.19 77.16
C GLN A 171 -11.68 44.21 76.41
N ALA A 172 -12.16 45.41 76.14
CA ALA A 172 -13.16 45.64 75.07
C ALA A 172 -12.46 45.39 73.75
N VAL A 173 -12.54 44.13 73.24
CA VAL A 173 -12.06 43.76 71.91
C VAL A 173 -12.80 44.64 70.92
N SER A 174 -12.12 45.56 70.26
CA SER A 174 -12.72 46.41 69.26
C SER A 174 -13.17 45.56 68.08
N LEU A 175 -14.39 45.70 67.60
CA LEU A 175 -14.94 45.04 66.45
C LEU A 175 -14.05 45.22 65.19
N ASP A 176 -13.21 46.24 65.17
CA ASP A 176 -12.30 46.56 64.08
C ASP A 176 -11.11 45.62 64.00
N ASP A 177 -10.72 44.96 65.10
CA ASP A 177 -9.59 44.00 65.17
C ASP A 177 -10.01 42.52 64.99
N MET A 178 -11.31 42.28 64.86
CA MET A 178 -11.84 40.89 64.69
C MET A 178 -11.84 40.44 63.23
N SER A 179 -11.43 39.20 63.01
CA SER A 179 -11.49 38.55 61.67
C SER A 179 -12.95 38.29 61.27
N MET A 180 -13.21 38.20 59.97
CA MET A 180 -14.54 37.84 59.45
C MET A 180 -15.07 36.54 60.04
N PHE A 181 -14.20 35.52 60.27
CA PHE A 181 -14.61 34.27 60.96
C PHE A 181 -15.02 34.47 62.39
N ASP A 182 -14.36 35.33 63.15
CA ASP A 182 -14.75 35.66 64.55
C ASP A 182 -16.10 36.37 64.61
N LEU A 183 -16.36 37.25 63.62
CA LEU A 183 -17.64 37.94 63.48
C LEU A 183 -18.77 36.92 63.14
N LEU A 184 -18.53 35.96 62.26
CA LEU A 184 -19.46 34.91 61.89
C LEU A 184 -19.73 33.94 63.05
N LYS A 185 -18.76 33.63 63.90
CA LYS A 185 -18.95 32.81 65.14
C LYS A 185 -19.86 33.53 66.15
N MET A 186 -19.89 34.84 66.14
CA MET A 186 -20.75 35.64 67.07
C MET A 186 -22.21 35.76 66.58
N LEU A 187 -22.51 35.44 65.32
CA LEU A 187 -23.86 35.48 64.78
C LEU A 187 -24.69 34.31 65.28
N PRO A 188 -25.99 34.54 65.62
CA PRO A 188 -26.91 33.44 65.91
C PRO A 188 -26.98 32.44 64.74
N ALA A 189 -27.10 31.14 65.05
CA ALA A 189 -27.14 30.06 64.06
C ALA A 189 -28.19 30.27 62.96
N GLU A 190 -29.37 30.76 63.29
CA GLU A 190 -30.44 31.06 62.33
C GLU A 190 -30.08 32.20 61.34
N GLN A 191 -29.39 33.23 61.79
CA GLN A 191 -28.94 34.34 60.90
C GLN A 191 -27.80 33.90 60.01
N ARG A 192 -26.89 33.06 60.50
CA ARG A 192 -25.82 32.48 59.74
C ARG A 192 -26.35 31.50 58.64
N ALA A 193 -27.30 30.63 58.97
CA ALA A 193 -27.95 29.75 58.02
C ALA A 193 -28.63 30.50 56.87
N THR A 194 -29.41 31.57 57.21
CA THR A 194 -30.07 32.44 56.20
C THR A 194 -29.06 33.16 55.29
N MET A 195 -27.87 33.51 55.82
CA MET A 195 -26.81 34.14 55.06
C MET A 195 -26.17 33.09 54.10
N VAL A 196 -25.89 31.91 54.60
CA VAL A 196 -25.32 30.82 53.79
C VAL A 196 -26.29 30.43 52.67
N GLU A 197 -27.59 30.22 52.97
CA GLU A 197 -28.64 29.88 52.00
C GLU A 197 -28.71 30.92 50.83
N LYS A 198 -28.64 32.23 51.12
CA LYS A 198 -28.65 33.25 50.10
C LYS A 198 -27.38 33.24 49.23
N ILE A 199 -26.25 32.89 49.83
CA ILE A 199 -24.97 32.81 49.07
C ILE A 199 -24.97 31.54 48.23
N GLU A 200 -25.49 30.41 48.74
CA GLU A 200 -25.68 29.19 47.99
C GLU A 200 -26.60 29.40 46.78
N GLU A 201 -27.72 30.10 46.92
CA GLU A 201 -28.64 30.42 45.84
C GLU A 201 -27.93 31.26 44.74
N GLN A 202 -27.08 32.22 45.11
CA GLN A 202 -26.30 33.01 44.15
C GLN A 202 -25.15 32.22 43.51
N MET A 203 -24.53 31.30 44.24
CA MET A 203 -23.41 30.50 43.75
C MET A 203 -23.87 29.28 42.95
N SER A 204 -25.09 28.78 43.16
CA SER A 204 -25.65 27.67 42.37
C SER A 204 -25.85 28.00 40.88
N GLU A 205 -25.84 29.29 40.52
CA GLU A 205 -25.84 29.74 39.13
C GLU A 205 -24.42 29.75 38.48
N MET A 206 -23.37 29.49 39.29
CA MET A 206 -21.98 29.44 38.76
C MET A 206 -21.71 28.13 38.06
N PRO A 207 -20.88 28.14 37.02
CA PRO A 207 -20.44 26.90 36.33
C PRO A 207 -19.65 25.98 37.29
N ASP A 208 -19.93 24.68 37.24
CA ASP A 208 -19.28 23.67 38.08
C ASP A 208 -17.75 23.72 38.04
N THR A 209 -17.16 24.07 36.88
CA THR A 209 -15.69 24.16 36.71
C THR A 209 -15.06 25.29 37.55
N ILE A 210 -15.81 26.39 37.85
CA ILE A 210 -15.32 27.47 38.74
C ILE A 210 -15.36 26.97 40.19
N LEU A 211 -16.43 26.27 40.55
CA LEU A 211 -16.58 25.71 41.87
C LEU A 211 -15.52 24.62 42.13
N ASP A 212 -15.28 23.73 41.16
CA ASP A 212 -14.22 22.72 41.25
C ASP A 212 -12.83 23.34 41.41
N GLN A 213 -12.48 24.37 40.63
CA GLN A 213 -11.22 25.08 40.78
C GLN A 213 -11.06 25.76 42.13
N ALA A 214 -12.14 26.34 42.69
CA ALA A 214 -12.13 26.94 44.00
C ALA A 214 -11.91 25.86 45.08
N SER A 215 -12.57 24.72 44.97
CA SER A 215 -12.41 23.57 45.88
C SER A 215 -10.95 23.07 45.88
N VAL A 216 -10.37 22.83 44.69
CA VAL A 216 -8.96 22.41 44.57
C VAL A 216 -8.01 23.49 45.14
N SER A 217 -8.29 24.76 44.92
CA SER A 217 -7.51 25.88 45.48
C SER A 217 -7.55 25.88 47.01
N PHE A 218 -8.73 25.65 47.59
CA PHE A 218 -8.88 25.47 49.04
C PHE A 218 -8.08 24.26 49.54
N CYS A 219 -8.24 23.07 48.90
CA CYS A 219 -7.47 21.89 49.24
C CYS A 219 -5.95 22.16 49.23
N ARG A 220 -5.47 22.87 48.22
CA ARG A 220 -4.06 23.30 48.11
C ARG A 220 -3.63 24.18 49.30
N SER A 221 -4.48 25.13 49.70
CA SER A 221 -4.22 26.01 50.86
C SER A 221 -4.18 25.19 52.15
N ALA A 222 -5.15 24.29 52.37
CA ALA A 222 -5.24 23.43 53.53
C ALA A 222 -4.02 22.51 53.66
N TYR A 223 -3.57 21.91 52.54
CA TYR A 223 -2.37 21.06 52.55
C TYR A 223 -1.07 21.85 52.83
N LYS A 224 -0.97 23.07 52.29
CA LYS A 224 0.15 23.98 52.60
C LYS A 224 0.18 24.37 54.08
N ASP A 225 -0.98 24.58 54.68
CA ASP A 225 -1.14 24.99 56.08
C ASP A 225 -0.76 23.84 57.03
N LEU A 226 -0.96 22.58 56.61
CA LEU A 226 -0.48 21.40 57.30
C LEU A 226 1.05 21.17 57.14
N GLY A 227 1.74 22.03 56.32
CA GLY A 227 3.19 22.00 56.09
C GLY A 227 3.61 20.96 55.06
N MET A 228 2.74 20.53 54.16
CA MET A 228 3.10 19.68 53.02
C MET A 228 3.89 20.47 51.99
N ASP A 229 4.87 19.85 51.36
CA ASP A 229 5.67 20.45 50.29
C ASP A 229 4.90 20.39 48.97
N MET A 230 4.27 21.49 48.59
CA MET A 230 3.49 21.61 47.38
C MET A 230 4.31 21.47 46.11
N ASP A 231 5.59 21.92 46.13
CA ASP A 231 6.48 21.79 44.96
C ASP A 231 6.83 20.31 44.72
N GLN A 232 7.04 19.54 45.80
CA GLN A 232 7.28 18.12 45.68
C GLN A 232 6.04 17.36 45.17
N THR A 233 4.86 17.71 45.63
CA THR A 233 3.59 17.15 45.19
C THR A 233 3.37 17.40 43.71
N GLN A 234 3.59 18.65 43.26
CA GLN A 234 3.50 19.01 41.86
C GLN A 234 4.49 18.26 40.98
N ILE A 235 5.76 18.21 41.38
CA ILE A 235 6.80 17.48 40.64
C ILE A 235 6.47 15.98 40.55
N HIS A 236 5.99 15.39 41.66
CA HIS A 236 5.59 13.97 41.68
C HIS A 236 4.45 13.71 40.69
N TYR A 237 3.42 14.54 40.69
CA TYR A 237 2.31 14.44 39.74
C TYR A 237 2.77 14.55 38.28
N LEU A 238 3.57 15.57 37.97
CA LEU A 238 4.10 15.80 36.62
C LEU A 238 4.97 14.63 36.14
N LEU A 239 5.81 14.06 37.03
CA LEU A 239 6.64 12.90 36.70
C LEU A 239 5.80 11.64 36.50
N LYS A 240 4.77 11.41 37.31
CA LYS A 240 3.85 10.28 37.21
C LYS A 240 3.07 10.33 35.89
N THR A 241 2.39 11.46 35.63
CA THR A 241 1.56 11.67 34.43
C THR A 241 2.42 11.72 33.17
N GLY A 242 3.56 12.41 33.22
CA GLY A 242 4.55 12.43 32.12
C GLY A 242 5.14 11.05 31.84
N GLY A 243 5.37 10.23 32.87
CA GLY A 243 5.80 8.84 32.73
C GLY A 243 4.73 7.96 32.08
N GLN A 244 3.47 8.11 32.45
CA GLN A 244 2.35 7.41 31.83
C GLN A 244 2.18 7.81 30.35
N MET A 245 2.27 9.13 30.06
CA MET A 245 2.24 9.65 28.69
C MET A 245 3.38 9.09 27.84
N ALA A 246 4.61 9.03 28.40
CA ALA A 246 5.77 8.44 27.72
C ALA A 246 5.58 6.93 27.49
N ALA A 247 5.04 6.19 28.44
CA ALA A 247 4.72 4.77 28.28
C ALA A 247 3.71 4.51 27.18
N LEU A 248 2.63 5.32 27.13
CA LEU A 248 1.63 5.25 26.07
C LEU A 248 2.21 5.59 24.70
N ALA A 249 3.06 6.62 24.61
CA ALA A 249 3.76 6.98 23.37
C ALA A 249 4.67 5.84 22.88
N LEU A 250 5.38 5.18 23.77
CA LEU A 250 6.21 4.00 23.45
C LEU A 250 5.36 2.82 22.99
N LEU A 251 4.22 2.58 23.63
CA LEU A 251 3.27 1.53 23.22
C LEU A 251 2.68 1.84 21.84
N GLY A 252 2.27 3.09 21.58
CA GLY A 252 1.80 3.56 20.28
C GLY A 252 2.85 3.41 19.18
N MET A 253 4.12 3.76 19.49
CA MET A 253 5.26 3.54 18.59
C MET A 253 5.45 2.05 18.28
N ALA A 254 5.44 1.18 19.28
CA ALA A 254 5.59 -0.27 19.09
C ALA A 254 4.44 -0.83 18.25
N ALA A 255 3.19 -0.39 18.49
CA ALA A 255 2.02 -0.75 17.71
C ALA A 255 2.16 -0.31 16.25
N SER A 256 2.58 0.93 16.00
CA SER A 256 2.81 1.47 14.65
C SER A 256 3.88 0.68 13.88
N ILE A 257 5.00 0.33 14.53
CA ILE A 257 6.06 -0.50 13.93
C ILE A 257 5.52 -1.89 13.57
N MET A 258 4.75 -2.51 14.48
CA MET A 258 4.17 -3.84 14.25
C MET A 258 3.15 -3.83 13.10
N VAL A 259 2.30 -2.80 13.03
CA VAL A 259 1.37 -2.60 11.90
C VAL A 259 2.14 -2.46 10.59
N ALA A 260 3.18 -1.62 10.55
CA ALA A 260 3.99 -1.41 9.37
C ALA A 260 4.69 -2.70 8.92
N PHE A 261 5.23 -3.48 9.86
CA PHE A 261 5.84 -4.79 9.59
C PHE A 261 4.85 -5.80 9.02
N LEU A 262 3.70 -5.97 9.67
CA LEU A 262 2.68 -6.93 9.22
C LEU A 262 2.08 -6.52 7.87
N ALA A 263 1.76 -5.25 7.68
CA ALA A 263 1.21 -4.73 6.42
C ALA A 263 2.19 -4.93 5.26
N SER A 264 3.48 -4.62 5.48
CA SER A 264 4.53 -4.83 4.48
C SER A 264 4.72 -6.31 4.15
N ARG A 265 4.67 -7.20 5.16
CA ARG A 265 4.76 -8.64 4.98
C ARG A 265 3.58 -9.19 4.16
N VAL A 266 2.35 -8.75 4.45
CA VAL A 266 1.15 -9.12 3.68
C VAL A 266 1.27 -8.63 2.24
N GLY A 267 1.64 -7.36 2.04
CA GLY A 267 1.81 -6.79 0.71
C GLY A 267 2.88 -7.51 -0.11
N ALA A 268 4.05 -7.78 0.48
CA ALA A 268 5.13 -8.51 -0.19
C ALA A 268 4.75 -9.95 -0.54
N SER A 269 4.05 -10.64 0.35
CA SER A 269 3.58 -12.01 0.13
C SER A 269 2.53 -12.07 -0.98
N ALA A 270 1.55 -11.16 -0.97
CA ALA A 270 0.56 -11.04 -2.04
C ALA A 270 1.22 -10.72 -3.39
N GLY A 271 2.23 -9.83 -3.40
CA GLY A 271 3.01 -9.53 -4.60
C GLY A 271 3.81 -10.73 -5.12
N ARG A 272 4.38 -11.54 -4.24
CA ARG A 272 5.04 -12.81 -4.60
C ARG A 272 4.06 -13.77 -5.25
N ASP A 273 2.91 -13.98 -4.64
CA ASP A 273 1.91 -14.95 -5.12
C ASP A 273 1.32 -14.52 -6.47
N LEU A 274 1.09 -13.20 -6.66
CA LEU A 274 0.67 -12.63 -7.94
C LEU A 274 1.73 -12.85 -9.01
N ARG A 275 3.02 -12.56 -8.73
CA ARG A 275 4.12 -12.78 -9.68
C ARG A 275 4.24 -14.26 -10.07
N SER A 276 4.18 -15.15 -9.09
CA SER A 276 4.20 -16.58 -9.32
C SER A 276 3.02 -17.03 -10.19
N GLY A 277 1.80 -16.55 -9.86
CA GLY A 277 0.61 -16.89 -10.64
C GLY A 277 0.67 -16.40 -12.09
N VAL A 278 1.09 -15.14 -12.30
CA VAL A 278 1.27 -14.56 -13.64
C VAL A 278 2.32 -15.34 -14.43
N PHE A 279 3.48 -15.63 -13.81
CA PHE A 279 4.56 -16.33 -14.48
C PHE A 279 4.17 -17.75 -14.89
N HIS A 280 3.54 -18.52 -13.99
CA HIS A 280 3.02 -19.86 -14.31
C HIS A 280 2.01 -19.81 -15.46
N LYS A 281 1.14 -18.80 -15.47
CA LYS A 281 0.14 -18.64 -16.52
C LYS A 281 0.79 -18.32 -17.86
N VAL A 282 1.75 -17.39 -17.90
CA VAL A 282 2.46 -16.98 -19.11
C VAL A 282 3.30 -18.12 -19.70
N VAL A 283 3.97 -18.91 -18.86
CA VAL A 283 4.73 -20.09 -19.32
C VAL A 283 3.81 -21.15 -19.95
N GLY A 284 2.55 -21.23 -19.50
CA GLY A 284 1.53 -22.12 -20.06
C GLY A 284 0.78 -21.58 -21.27
N PHE A 285 1.08 -20.36 -21.75
CA PHE A 285 0.44 -19.79 -22.94
C PHE A 285 0.81 -20.54 -24.22
N SER A 286 -0.16 -20.65 -25.13
CA SER A 286 0.12 -20.97 -26.53
C SER A 286 0.61 -19.71 -27.26
N ASN A 287 1.06 -19.88 -28.51
CA ASN A 287 1.49 -18.74 -29.33
C ASN A 287 0.36 -17.70 -29.54
N ASN A 288 -0.89 -18.14 -29.51
CA ASN A 288 -2.02 -17.23 -29.67
C ASN A 288 -2.13 -16.23 -28.53
N GLU A 289 -2.13 -16.69 -27.27
CA GLU A 289 -2.19 -15.83 -26.09
C GLU A 289 -0.93 -14.96 -25.99
N PHE A 290 0.24 -15.56 -26.30
CA PHE A 290 1.50 -14.82 -26.29
C PHE A 290 1.53 -13.68 -27.32
N ASN A 291 0.91 -13.87 -28.50
CA ASN A 291 0.78 -12.83 -29.51
C ASN A 291 -0.26 -11.76 -29.17
N HIS A 292 -1.32 -12.13 -28.41
CA HIS A 292 -2.32 -11.18 -27.91
C HIS A 292 -1.69 -10.20 -26.92
N PHE A 293 -0.79 -10.65 -26.06
CA PHE A 293 -0.06 -9.81 -25.13
C PHE A 293 1.35 -9.54 -25.69
N SER A 294 1.72 -8.28 -25.89
CA SER A 294 3.11 -7.99 -26.26
C SER A 294 4.07 -8.35 -25.10
N THR A 295 5.29 -8.82 -25.43
CA THR A 295 6.32 -9.13 -24.42
C THR A 295 6.58 -7.99 -23.44
N ALA A 296 6.65 -6.73 -23.94
CA ALA A 296 6.83 -5.55 -23.11
C ALA A 296 5.66 -5.35 -22.12
N SER A 297 4.42 -5.64 -22.56
CA SER A 297 3.24 -5.59 -21.71
C SER A 297 3.27 -6.65 -20.61
N LEU A 298 3.65 -7.90 -20.94
CA LEU A 298 3.76 -8.99 -19.96
C LEU A 298 4.85 -8.71 -18.91
N ILE A 299 5.99 -8.13 -19.31
CA ILE A 299 7.04 -7.70 -18.39
C ILE A 299 6.48 -6.64 -17.43
N THR A 300 5.82 -5.59 -17.95
CA THR A 300 5.24 -4.53 -17.12
C THR A 300 4.19 -5.07 -16.14
N ARG A 301 3.31 -5.96 -16.60
CA ARG A 301 2.27 -6.62 -15.78
C ARG A 301 2.87 -7.50 -14.69
N SER A 302 3.98 -8.18 -14.97
CA SER A 302 4.68 -9.04 -14.01
C SER A 302 5.51 -8.28 -12.97
N THR A 303 5.88 -7.02 -13.24
CA THR A 303 6.77 -6.20 -12.42
C THR A 303 6.04 -4.97 -11.85
N ASN A 304 5.93 -3.91 -12.63
CA ASN A 304 5.43 -2.61 -12.19
C ASN A 304 3.96 -2.65 -11.74
N ASP A 305 3.09 -3.34 -12.48
CA ASP A 305 1.68 -3.41 -12.13
C ASP A 305 1.48 -4.15 -10.80
N ILE A 306 2.19 -5.25 -10.58
CA ILE A 306 2.15 -5.99 -9.30
C ILE A 306 2.75 -5.14 -8.17
N GLN A 307 3.80 -4.36 -8.43
CA GLN A 307 4.37 -3.46 -7.43
C GLN A 307 3.37 -2.37 -7.01
N GLN A 308 2.60 -1.80 -7.94
CA GLN A 308 1.54 -0.85 -7.62
C GLN A 308 0.43 -1.49 -6.77
N ILE A 309 0.03 -2.73 -7.09
CA ILE A 309 -0.93 -3.50 -6.30
C ILE A 309 -0.40 -3.75 -4.88
N GLN A 310 0.87 -4.17 -4.77
CA GLN A 310 1.53 -4.40 -3.48
C GLN A 310 1.54 -3.13 -2.63
N MET A 311 1.90 -1.99 -3.21
CA MET A 311 1.92 -0.69 -2.53
C MET A 311 0.53 -0.28 -2.05
N LEU A 312 -0.50 -0.48 -2.89
CA LEU A 312 -1.88 -0.20 -2.51
C LEU A 312 -2.33 -1.07 -1.33
N ILE A 313 -2.03 -2.38 -1.33
CA ILE A 313 -2.38 -3.28 -0.22
C ILE A 313 -1.76 -2.78 1.10
N VAL A 314 -0.48 -2.40 1.09
CA VAL A 314 0.19 -1.86 2.29
C VAL A 314 -0.48 -0.57 2.76
N MET A 315 -0.80 0.35 1.84
CA MET A 315 -1.46 1.61 2.20
C MET A 315 -2.90 1.40 2.70
N LEU A 316 -3.65 0.48 2.10
CA LEU A 316 -4.99 0.13 2.56
C LEU A 316 -4.96 -0.39 3.99
N LEU A 317 -4.05 -1.33 4.29
CA LEU A 317 -3.94 -1.95 5.61
C LEU A 317 -3.43 -0.98 6.69
N ARG A 318 -2.62 0.01 6.31
CA ARG A 318 -1.99 0.93 7.25
C ARG A 318 -2.74 2.25 7.41
N MET A 319 -3.27 2.83 6.31
CA MET A 319 -3.85 4.18 6.33
C MET A 319 -5.37 4.17 6.24
N VAL A 320 -5.95 3.35 5.34
CA VAL A 320 -7.41 3.34 5.15
C VAL A 320 -8.15 2.76 6.35
N LEU A 321 -7.58 1.75 7.00
CA LEU A 321 -8.18 1.18 8.20
C LEU A 321 -7.96 2.07 9.43
N TYR A 322 -6.82 2.74 9.52
CA TYR A 322 -6.48 3.60 10.64
C TYR A 322 -7.26 4.91 10.67
N ALA A 323 -7.40 5.57 9.51
CA ALA A 323 -8.02 6.89 9.43
C ALA A 323 -9.47 6.96 9.97
N PRO A 324 -10.38 6.01 9.65
CA PRO A 324 -11.72 5.99 10.24
C PRO A 324 -11.70 5.76 11.76
N ILE A 325 -10.81 4.89 12.25
CA ILE A 325 -10.69 4.60 13.69
C ILE A 325 -10.28 5.88 14.43
N LEU A 326 -9.27 6.57 13.90
CA LEU A 326 -8.78 7.83 14.46
C LEU A 326 -9.85 8.94 14.41
N ALA A 327 -10.54 9.09 13.26
CA ALA A 327 -11.55 10.12 13.09
C ALA A 327 -12.76 9.89 14.01
N ILE A 328 -13.29 8.67 14.06
CA ILE A 328 -14.43 8.33 14.93
C ILE A 328 -14.02 8.44 16.41
N GLY A 329 -12.86 7.89 16.78
CA GLY A 329 -12.34 7.98 18.14
C GLY A 329 -12.10 9.42 18.58
N GLY A 330 -11.54 10.26 17.68
CA GLY A 330 -11.34 11.68 17.94
C GLY A 330 -12.65 12.43 18.17
N VAL A 331 -13.68 12.17 17.35
CA VAL A 331 -15.02 12.77 17.55
C VAL A 331 -15.61 12.35 18.89
N LEU A 332 -15.49 11.06 19.26
CA LEU A 332 -15.99 10.57 20.57
C LEU A 332 -15.28 11.24 21.75
N GLN A 333 -13.96 11.45 21.67
CA GLN A 333 -13.22 12.15 22.73
C GLN A 333 -13.62 13.63 22.84
N VAL A 334 -13.78 14.30 21.70
CA VAL A 334 -14.25 15.69 21.68
C VAL A 334 -15.64 15.84 22.32
N MET A 335 -16.56 14.92 22.02
CA MET A 335 -17.90 14.92 22.61
C MET A 335 -17.87 14.72 24.14
N LYS A 336 -16.85 14.05 24.66
CA LYS A 336 -16.64 13.87 26.10
C LYS A 336 -16.07 15.14 26.76
N THR A 337 -15.20 15.84 26.05
CA THR A 337 -14.49 17.03 26.59
C THR A 337 -15.42 18.25 26.63
N ASN A 338 -16.04 18.61 25.51
CA ASN A 338 -16.97 19.76 25.45
C ASN A 338 -17.89 19.68 24.22
N VAL A 339 -19.17 19.44 24.47
CA VAL A 339 -20.19 19.33 23.41
C VAL A 339 -20.43 20.66 22.70
N SER A 340 -20.35 21.78 23.42
CA SER A 340 -20.70 23.11 22.88
C SER A 340 -19.74 23.56 21.76
N MET A 341 -18.48 23.12 21.76
CA MET A 341 -17.48 23.43 20.73
C MET A 341 -17.41 22.43 19.56
N SER A 342 -18.13 21.31 19.62
CA SER A 342 -18.07 20.24 18.61
C SER A 342 -18.48 20.70 17.20
N TRP A 343 -19.28 21.78 17.08
CA TRP A 343 -19.66 22.36 15.79
C TRP A 343 -18.44 22.88 14.98
N ILE A 344 -17.34 23.28 15.65
CA ILE A 344 -16.11 23.76 15.00
C ILE A 344 -15.48 22.61 14.19
N ILE A 345 -15.49 21.39 14.75
CA ILE A 345 -14.99 20.21 14.06
C ILE A 345 -15.88 19.88 12.87
N GLY A 346 -17.22 19.94 13.05
CA GLY A 346 -18.16 19.77 11.95
C GLY A 346 -17.88 20.75 10.80
N LEU A 347 -17.66 22.02 11.13
CA LEU A 347 -17.30 23.05 10.17
C LEU A 347 -15.97 22.74 9.47
N ALA A 348 -14.93 22.36 10.22
CA ALA A 348 -13.63 21.99 9.68
C ALA A 348 -13.74 20.82 8.69
N VAL A 349 -14.46 19.75 9.06
CA VAL A 349 -14.69 18.57 8.20
C VAL A 349 -15.44 18.97 6.92
N ILE A 350 -16.46 19.82 7.01
CA ILE A 350 -17.22 20.28 5.84
C ILE A 350 -16.31 21.09 4.90
N ILE A 351 -15.52 22.03 5.44
CA ILE A 351 -14.58 22.83 4.63
C ILE A 351 -13.56 21.93 3.93
N ILE A 352 -12.97 20.97 4.66
CA ILE A 352 -12.00 20.02 4.09
C ILE A 352 -12.65 19.16 3.01
N ALA A 353 -13.83 18.60 3.28
CA ALA A 353 -14.58 17.80 2.31
C ALA A 353 -14.89 18.62 1.05
N PHE A 354 -15.27 19.88 1.20
CA PHE A 354 -15.53 20.78 0.07
C PHE A 354 -14.25 21.06 -0.74
N VAL A 355 -13.12 21.38 -0.09
CA VAL A 355 -11.84 21.61 -0.77
C VAL A 355 -11.38 20.37 -1.53
N VAL A 356 -11.49 19.20 -0.90
CA VAL A 356 -11.13 17.92 -1.53
C VAL A 356 -12.03 17.60 -2.72
N LEU A 357 -13.35 17.79 -2.58
CA LEU A 357 -14.30 17.57 -3.65
C LEU A 357 -14.04 18.51 -4.83
N LEU A 358 -13.77 19.80 -4.56
CA LEU A 358 -13.43 20.78 -5.59
C LEU A 358 -12.17 20.38 -6.35
N LEU A 359 -11.10 20.00 -5.63
CA LEU A 359 -9.87 19.50 -6.24
C LEU A 359 -10.11 18.24 -7.07
N PHE A 360 -10.89 17.30 -6.55
CA PHE A 360 -11.24 16.09 -7.28
C PHE A 360 -11.95 16.39 -8.60
N LEU A 361 -12.96 17.27 -8.57
CA LEU A 361 -13.72 17.66 -9.78
C LEU A 361 -12.86 18.40 -10.80
N VAL A 362 -11.90 19.22 -10.36
CA VAL A 362 -11.05 20.04 -11.24
C VAL A 362 -9.85 19.26 -11.78
N VAL A 363 -9.20 18.46 -10.94
CA VAL A 363 -7.91 17.81 -11.26
C VAL A 363 -8.09 16.44 -11.91
N MET A 364 -9.08 15.63 -11.49
CA MET A 364 -9.28 14.27 -12.04
C MET A 364 -9.49 14.23 -13.56
N PRO A 365 -10.30 15.09 -14.18
CA PRO A 365 -10.42 15.11 -15.63
C PRO A 365 -9.10 15.41 -16.33
N LYS A 366 -8.27 16.26 -15.73
CA LYS A 366 -6.96 16.62 -16.27
C LYS A 366 -5.92 15.51 -16.16
N PHE A 367 -6.00 14.64 -15.13
CA PHE A 367 -5.18 13.44 -15.05
C PHE A 367 -5.42 12.48 -16.21
N LYS A 368 -6.67 12.29 -16.62
CA LYS A 368 -7.01 11.46 -17.79
C LYS A 368 -6.43 12.04 -19.09
N VAL A 369 -6.55 13.38 -19.26
CA VAL A 369 -5.94 14.07 -20.40
C VAL A 369 -4.42 13.98 -20.37
N LEU A 370 -3.79 14.12 -19.18
CA LEU A 370 -2.35 14.01 -19.00
C LEU A 370 -1.83 12.63 -19.46
N GLN A 371 -2.53 11.55 -19.14
CA GLN A 371 -2.16 10.21 -19.57
C GLN A 371 -2.14 10.09 -21.10
N ASN A 372 -3.19 10.55 -21.77
CA ASN A 372 -3.27 10.54 -23.24
C ASN A 372 -2.13 11.39 -23.88
N LEU A 373 -1.75 12.50 -23.24
CA LEU A 373 -0.65 13.34 -23.74
C LEU A 373 0.71 12.69 -23.54
N VAL A 374 0.92 11.95 -22.45
CA VAL A 374 2.14 11.13 -22.24
C VAL A 374 2.22 10.03 -23.30
N ASP A 375 1.11 9.34 -23.58
CA ASP A 375 1.07 8.30 -24.61
C ASP A 375 1.37 8.89 -26.02
N LYS A 376 0.84 10.08 -26.33
CA LYS A 376 1.15 10.80 -27.57
C LYS A 376 2.63 11.17 -27.67
N LEU A 377 3.22 11.70 -26.60
CA LEU A 377 4.64 12.03 -26.55
C LEU A 377 5.50 10.77 -26.75
N ASN A 378 5.17 9.66 -26.07
CA ASN A 378 5.86 8.39 -26.22
C ASN A 378 5.76 7.84 -27.65
N LEU A 379 4.61 7.98 -28.31
CA LEU A 379 4.41 7.58 -29.71
C LEU A 379 5.37 8.37 -30.62
N VAL A 380 5.35 9.71 -30.54
CA VAL A 380 6.22 10.60 -31.33
C VAL A 380 7.70 10.26 -31.07
N THR A 381 8.10 10.10 -29.81
CA THR A 381 9.47 9.73 -29.43
C THR A 381 9.90 8.39 -30.04
N ARG A 382 9.01 7.38 -29.98
CA ARG A 382 9.29 6.06 -30.56
C ARG A 382 9.44 6.11 -32.06
N GLU A 383 8.57 6.85 -32.77
CA GLU A 383 8.65 7.02 -34.22
C GLU A 383 9.98 7.68 -34.61
N ILE A 384 10.38 8.77 -33.92
CA ILE A 384 11.65 9.46 -34.16
C ILE A 384 12.85 8.54 -33.92
N LEU A 385 12.88 7.83 -32.77
CA LEU A 385 14.03 6.95 -32.45
C LEU A 385 14.13 5.74 -33.39
N THR A 386 13.00 5.18 -33.79
CA THR A 386 12.98 4.04 -34.72
C THR A 386 13.31 4.50 -36.14
N GLY A 387 12.83 5.69 -36.56
CA GLY A 387 13.01 6.27 -37.87
C GLY A 387 14.27 7.15 -38.02
N LEU A 388 15.14 7.26 -36.99
CA LEU A 388 16.27 8.20 -36.98
C LEU A 388 17.18 8.12 -38.23
N PRO A 389 17.54 6.93 -38.78
CA PRO A 389 18.29 6.86 -40.02
C PRO A 389 17.55 7.48 -41.22
N VAL A 390 16.22 7.31 -41.27
CA VAL A 390 15.37 7.86 -42.34
C VAL A 390 15.28 9.40 -42.21
N ILE A 391 15.03 9.90 -41.01
CA ILE A 391 14.95 11.34 -40.69
C ILE A 391 16.26 12.03 -41.15
N ARG A 392 17.43 11.43 -40.82
CA ARG A 392 18.73 11.95 -41.22
C ARG A 392 18.96 11.85 -42.73
N ALA A 393 18.53 10.74 -43.35
CA ALA A 393 18.70 10.58 -44.81
C ALA A 393 17.89 11.60 -45.63
N PHE A 394 16.74 12.04 -45.09
CA PHE A 394 15.85 13.01 -45.73
C PHE A 394 16.03 14.45 -45.20
N SER A 395 16.90 14.68 -44.20
CA SER A 395 17.18 15.99 -43.57
C SER A 395 15.90 16.66 -43.02
N THR A 396 15.04 15.87 -42.35
CA THR A 396 13.77 16.34 -41.78
C THR A 396 13.84 16.52 -40.26
N GLU A 397 15.05 16.62 -39.69
CA GLU A 397 15.27 16.70 -38.22
C GLU A 397 14.47 17.86 -37.60
N LYS A 398 14.49 19.03 -38.24
CA LYS A 398 13.79 20.22 -37.74
C LYS A 398 12.28 20.03 -37.64
N HIS A 399 11.69 19.34 -38.61
CA HIS A 399 10.25 19.03 -38.62
C HIS A 399 9.89 18.11 -37.47
N GLU A 400 10.70 17.09 -37.21
CA GLU A 400 10.44 16.14 -36.12
C GLU A 400 10.72 16.75 -34.73
N GLU A 401 11.69 17.67 -34.62
CA GLU A 401 11.92 18.47 -33.41
C GLU A 401 10.71 19.36 -33.08
N GLU A 402 10.16 20.06 -34.08
CA GLU A 402 8.97 20.88 -33.93
C GLU A 402 7.74 20.03 -33.50
N ARG A 403 7.57 18.86 -34.10
CA ARG A 403 6.51 17.91 -33.79
C ARG A 403 6.62 17.39 -32.32
N PHE A 404 7.86 17.08 -31.89
CA PHE A 404 8.14 16.69 -30.50
C PHE A 404 7.88 17.84 -29.54
N ASP A 405 8.34 19.04 -29.85
CA ASP A 405 8.17 20.25 -29.05
C ASP A 405 6.70 20.61 -28.84
N ASP A 406 5.88 20.50 -29.85
CA ASP A 406 4.43 20.75 -29.74
C ASP A 406 3.75 19.76 -28.81
N ALA A 407 4.08 18.47 -28.91
CA ALA A 407 3.59 17.44 -28.00
C ALA A 407 4.07 17.68 -26.58
N ASN A 408 5.36 18.01 -26.39
CA ASN A 408 5.97 18.30 -25.11
C ASN A 408 5.40 19.57 -24.45
N ARG A 409 5.21 20.65 -25.20
CA ARG A 409 4.60 21.90 -24.69
C ARG A 409 3.17 21.67 -24.20
N THR A 410 2.37 20.89 -24.93
CA THR A 410 1.00 20.59 -24.56
C THR A 410 0.95 19.74 -23.28
N LEU A 411 1.81 18.73 -23.18
CA LEU A 411 2.01 17.91 -21.98
C LEU A 411 2.43 18.79 -20.79
N THR A 412 3.44 19.64 -20.99
CA THR A 412 3.98 20.52 -19.95
C THR A 412 2.93 21.50 -19.42
N LYS A 413 2.13 22.14 -20.29
CA LYS A 413 1.05 23.03 -19.86
C LYS A 413 0.02 22.32 -18.99
N THR A 414 -0.38 21.12 -19.39
CA THR A 414 -1.36 20.32 -18.62
C THR A 414 -0.76 19.86 -17.29
N ASN A 415 0.49 19.40 -17.30
CA ASN A 415 1.21 18.97 -16.10
C ASN A 415 1.42 20.11 -15.11
N LEU A 416 1.80 21.30 -15.59
CA LEU A 416 1.91 22.50 -14.77
C LEU A 416 0.59 22.88 -14.10
N PHE A 417 -0.54 22.80 -14.83
CA PHE A 417 -1.86 23.05 -14.23
C PHE A 417 -2.15 22.06 -13.11
N VAL A 418 -1.98 20.76 -13.36
CA VAL A 418 -2.20 19.70 -12.37
C VAL A 418 -1.30 19.89 -11.15
N ASN A 419 0.01 20.10 -11.38
CA ASN A 419 0.97 20.27 -10.29
C ASN A 419 0.69 21.55 -9.47
N ARG A 420 0.35 22.67 -10.11
CA ARG A 420 -0.03 23.90 -9.40
C ARG A 420 -1.26 23.69 -8.53
N ALA A 421 -2.31 23.03 -9.05
CA ALA A 421 -3.51 22.72 -8.29
C ALA A 421 -3.19 21.81 -7.08
N MET A 422 -2.35 20.79 -7.28
CA MET A 422 -1.94 19.89 -6.19
C MET A 422 -1.04 20.57 -5.16
N THR A 423 -0.10 21.41 -5.61
CA THR A 423 0.78 22.17 -4.71
C THR A 423 -0.01 23.18 -3.87
N PHE A 424 -1.07 23.77 -4.43
CA PHE A 424 -1.93 24.71 -3.72
C PHE A 424 -2.75 24.04 -2.59
N MET A 425 -2.92 22.73 -2.64
CA MET A 425 -3.66 21.97 -1.62
C MET A 425 -3.04 22.12 -0.22
N MET A 426 -1.72 21.94 -0.08
CA MET A 426 -1.06 22.01 1.24
C MET A 426 -1.17 23.38 1.91
N PRO A 427 -0.92 24.53 1.25
CA PRO A 427 -1.16 25.84 1.83
C PRO A 427 -2.62 26.07 2.24
N VAL A 428 -3.59 25.63 1.42
CA VAL A 428 -5.02 25.76 1.77
C VAL A 428 -5.34 24.92 3.00
N MET A 429 -4.85 23.69 3.09
CA MET A 429 -5.06 22.85 4.26
C MET A 429 -4.42 23.43 5.51
N MET A 430 -3.20 23.99 5.39
CA MET A 430 -2.56 24.72 6.51
C MET A 430 -3.38 25.94 6.94
N LEU A 431 -3.94 26.68 5.98
CA LEU A 431 -4.83 27.82 6.30
C LEU A 431 -6.07 27.35 7.05
N VAL A 432 -6.70 26.25 6.62
CA VAL A 432 -7.86 25.66 7.31
C VAL A 432 -7.47 25.22 8.72
N MET A 433 -6.37 24.45 8.87
CA MET A 433 -5.89 23.98 10.16
C MET A 433 -5.62 25.13 11.13
N ASN A 434 -4.85 26.15 10.70
CA ASN A 434 -4.53 27.30 11.54
C ASN A 434 -5.77 28.16 11.81
N GLY A 435 -6.65 28.35 10.82
CA GLY A 435 -7.90 29.08 10.98
C GLY A 435 -8.83 28.40 11.99
N VAL A 436 -8.95 27.09 11.94
CA VAL A 436 -9.71 26.29 12.92
C VAL A 436 -9.07 26.40 14.30
N SER A 437 -7.74 26.33 14.41
CA SER A 437 -7.03 26.53 15.70
C SER A 437 -7.29 27.90 16.29
N VAL A 438 -7.25 28.98 15.49
CA VAL A 438 -7.58 30.34 15.94
C VAL A 438 -9.03 30.41 16.40
N LEU A 439 -9.96 29.78 15.68
CA LEU A 439 -11.37 29.73 16.06
C LEU A 439 -11.59 29.01 17.40
N ILE A 440 -10.89 27.86 17.59
CA ILE A 440 -10.91 27.10 18.86
C ILE A 440 -10.38 27.99 20.01
N VAL A 441 -9.23 28.65 19.79
CA VAL A 441 -8.66 29.54 20.82
C VAL A 441 -9.59 30.70 21.13
N TRP A 442 -10.19 31.32 20.10
CA TRP A 442 -11.14 32.41 20.30
C TRP A 442 -12.36 31.98 21.10
N THR A 443 -13.02 30.89 20.69
CA THR A 443 -14.22 30.37 21.36
C THR A 443 -13.90 29.82 22.75
N GLY A 444 -12.76 29.09 22.84
CA GLY A 444 -12.29 28.50 24.09
C GLY A 444 -11.90 29.53 25.13
N ALA A 445 -11.28 30.67 24.72
CA ALA A 445 -10.95 31.75 25.62
C ALA A 445 -12.22 32.37 26.25
N HIS A 446 -13.30 32.53 25.49
CA HIS A 446 -14.60 32.94 26.05
C HIS A 446 -15.16 31.86 26.99
N GLY A 447 -15.11 30.57 26.60
CA GLY A 447 -15.55 29.48 27.47
C GLY A 447 -14.74 29.39 28.77
N ILE A 448 -13.44 29.72 28.74
CA ILE A 448 -12.60 29.77 29.94
C ILE A 448 -12.98 30.99 30.79
N SER A 449 -13.21 32.15 30.16
CA SER A 449 -13.65 33.35 30.87
C SER A 449 -15.02 33.17 31.54
N ASP A 450 -15.91 32.42 30.88
CA ASP A 450 -17.25 32.09 31.38
C ASP A 450 -17.24 30.85 32.33
N GLY A 451 -16.05 30.29 32.63
CA GLY A 451 -15.89 29.14 33.52
C GLY A 451 -16.44 27.83 32.99
N GLN A 452 -16.65 27.69 31.67
CA GLN A 452 -17.23 26.49 31.08
C GLN A 452 -16.17 25.45 30.65
N MET A 453 -14.88 25.80 30.68
CA MET A 453 -13.79 24.86 30.34
C MET A 453 -12.47 25.33 30.93
N GLN A 454 -11.50 24.41 30.98
CA GLN A 454 -10.12 24.70 31.42
C GLN A 454 -9.17 24.90 30.25
N VAL A 455 -7.99 25.50 30.50
CA VAL A 455 -6.99 25.76 29.44
C VAL A 455 -6.45 24.45 28.81
N GLY A 456 -6.22 23.42 29.64
CA GLY A 456 -5.76 22.12 29.16
C GLY A 456 -6.77 21.45 28.23
N ASP A 457 -8.07 21.58 28.50
CA ASP A 457 -9.14 21.05 27.67
C ASP A 457 -9.15 21.70 26.29
N MET A 458 -8.97 23.01 26.24
CA MET A 458 -8.80 23.73 24.97
C MET A 458 -7.59 23.22 24.18
N MET A 459 -6.46 22.94 24.85
CA MET A 459 -5.26 22.39 24.21
C MET A 459 -5.51 20.96 23.70
N ALA A 460 -6.18 20.12 24.47
CA ALA A 460 -6.57 18.77 24.04
C ALA A 460 -7.55 18.83 22.85
N PHE A 461 -8.50 19.75 22.86
CA PHE A 461 -9.45 19.95 21.77
C PHE A 461 -8.77 20.33 20.45
N ILE A 462 -7.75 21.21 20.49
CA ILE A 462 -6.92 21.54 19.32
C ILE A 462 -6.23 20.27 18.79
N GLN A 463 -5.63 19.46 19.67
CA GLN A 463 -4.93 18.24 19.27
C GLN A 463 -5.88 17.20 18.66
N TYR A 464 -7.06 16.96 19.26
CA TYR A 464 -8.08 16.08 18.68
C TYR A 464 -8.54 16.57 17.31
N THR A 465 -8.78 17.85 17.16
CA THR A 465 -9.18 18.45 15.88
C THR A 465 -8.10 18.22 14.82
N MET A 466 -6.83 18.41 15.17
CA MET A 466 -5.70 18.14 14.26
C MET A 466 -5.63 16.67 13.86
N GLN A 467 -5.84 15.75 14.78
CA GLN A 467 -5.86 14.30 14.50
C GLN A 467 -7.01 13.92 13.55
N ILE A 468 -8.20 14.47 13.75
CA ILE A 468 -9.36 14.25 12.88
C ILE A 468 -9.06 14.76 11.47
N ILE A 469 -8.52 15.98 11.34
CA ILE A 469 -8.15 16.58 10.05
C ILE A 469 -7.10 15.71 9.33
N MET A 470 -6.07 15.24 10.07
CA MET A 470 -5.05 14.36 9.50
C MET A 470 -5.62 13.01 9.04
N GLY A 471 -6.61 12.45 9.75
CA GLY A 471 -7.34 11.25 9.31
C GLY A 471 -8.03 11.46 7.96
N PHE A 472 -8.71 12.59 7.78
CA PHE A 472 -9.33 12.95 6.49
C PHE A 472 -8.29 13.14 5.38
N LEU A 473 -7.15 13.79 5.66
CA LEU A 473 -6.07 13.95 4.68
C LEU A 473 -5.49 12.61 4.21
N MET A 474 -5.33 11.65 5.13
CA MET A 474 -4.88 10.31 4.78
C MET A 474 -5.83 9.62 3.79
N LEU A 475 -7.16 9.74 4.00
CA LEU A 475 -8.16 9.20 3.08
C LEU A 475 -8.10 9.87 1.70
N CYS A 476 -7.84 11.17 1.65
CA CYS A 476 -7.70 11.91 0.39
C CYS A 476 -6.50 11.46 -0.43
N MET A 477 -5.34 11.22 0.19
CA MET A 477 -4.13 10.74 -0.51
C MET A 477 -4.36 9.40 -1.21
N ILE A 478 -5.15 8.51 -0.63
CA ILE A 478 -5.44 7.20 -1.19
C ILE A 478 -6.32 7.31 -2.43
N SER A 479 -7.26 8.27 -2.46
CA SER A 479 -8.14 8.50 -3.61
C SER A 479 -7.38 8.78 -4.92
N ILE A 480 -6.15 9.29 -4.85
CA ILE A 480 -5.28 9.53 -6.00
C ILE A 480 -4.61 8.23 -6.48
N MET A 481 -4.22 7.35 -5.56
CA MET A 481 -3.49 6.11 -5.90
C MET A 481 -4.41 4.96 -6.29
N LEU A 482 -5.63 4.94 -5.76
CA LEU A 482 -6.61 3.87 -5.98
C LEU A 482 -6.92 3.61 -7.46
N PRO A 483 -7.17 4.61 -8.33
CA PRO A 483 -7.44 4.39 -9.76
C PRO A 483 -6.26 3.75 -10.50
N ARG A 484 -5.03 4.16 -10.20
CA ARG A 484 -3.82 3.60 -10.84
C ARG A 484 -3.65 2.12 -10.51
N ALA A 485 -3.78 1.78 -9.24
CA ALA A 485 -3.67 0.39 -8.81
C ALA A 485 -4.87 -0.46 -9.28
N ALA A 486 -6.06 0.13 -9.48
CA ALA A 486 -7.20 -0.55 -10.05
C ALA A 486 -6.93 -0.96 -11.51
N VAL A 487 -6.40 -0.04 -12.33
CA VAL A 487 -6.00 -0.34 -13.71
C VAL A 487 -4.90 -1.41 -13.77
N ALA A 488 -3.88 -1.29 -12.90
CA ALA A 488 -2.82 -2.31 -12.79
C ALA A 488 -3.40 -3.69 -12.43
N ALA A 489 -4.38 -3.72 -11.52
CA ALA A 489 -5.06 -4.93 -11.12
C ALA A 489 -5.87 -5.58 -12.25
N ASP A 490 -6.62 -4.78 -13.00
CA ASP A 490 -7.41 -5.26 -14.14
C ASP A 490 -6.49 -5.85 -15.21
N ARG A 491 -5.34 -5.23 -15.48
CA ARG A 491 -4.33 -5.74 -16.42
C ARG A 491 -3.68 -7.05 -15.97
N VAL A 492 -3.38 -7.19 -14.69
CA VAL A 492 -2.86 -8.44 -14.11
C VAL A 492 -3.94 -9.52 -14.12
N GLU A 493 -5.18 -9.16 -13.80
CA GLU A 493 -6.33 -10.06 -13.82
C GLU A 493 -6.62 -10.59 -15.22
N GLU A 494 -6.48 -9.77 -16.26
CA GLU A 494 -6.62 -10.17 -17.66
C GLU A 494 -5.68 -11.32 -18.01
N VAL A 495 -4.41 -11.26 -17.60
CA VAL A 495 -3.44 -12.36 -17.79
C VAL A 495 -3.83 -13.61 -17.00
N LEU A 496 -4.22 -13.44 -15.72
CA LEU A 496 -4.57 -14.57 -14.86
C LEU A 496 -5.84 -15.29 -15.30
N LYS A 497 -6.79 -14.58 -15.91
CA LYS A 497 -8.05 -15.11 -16.43
C LYS A 497 -7.97 -15.61 -17.87
N SER A 498 -6.92 -15.25 -18.60
CA SER A 498 -6.76 -15.69 -19.97
C SER A 498 -6.79 -17.21 -20.04
N GLU A 499 -7.70 -17.78 -20.82
CA GLU A 499 -7.76 -19.21 -21.05
C GLU A 499 -6.79 -19.58 -22.19
N THR A 500 -6.01 -20.60 -22.00
CA THR A 500 -5.14 -21.16 -23.05
C THR A 500 -6.01 -21.94 -24.04
N MET A 501 -5.80 -21.74 -25.34
CA MET A 501 -6.58 -22.46 -26.37
C MET A 501 -6.15 -23.93 -26.48
N ILE A 502 -4.88 -24.22 -26.22
CA ILE A 502 -4.30 -25.54 -26.36
C ILE A 502 -4.19 -26.20 -24.99
N HIS A 503 -4.89 -27.31 -24.81
CA HIS A 503 -4.88 -28.11 -23.60
C HIS A 503 -4.41 -29.51 -23.85
N ASP A 504 -3.79 -30.15 -22.86
CA ASP A 504 -3.51 -31.57 -22.87
C ASP A 504 -4.84 -32.36 -22.78
N PRO A 505 -4.93 -33.51 -23.47
CA PRO A 505 -6.15 -34.30 -23.54
C PRO A 505 -6.49 -34.90 -22.16
N LYS A 506 -7.79 -34.97 -21.84
CA LYS A 506 -8.27 -35.61 -20.59
C LYS A 506 -8.07 -37.14 -20.58
N LYS A 507 -8.10 -37.78 -21.76
CA LYS A 507 -7.79 -39.19 -21.97
C LYS A 507 -6.53 -39.23 -22.83
N GLU A 508 -5.42 -39.55 -22.24
CA GLU A 508 -4.11 -39.55 -22.86
C GLU A 508 -3.93 -40.81 -23.69
N LYS A 509 -3.47 -40.64 -24.92
CA LYS A 509 -2.82 -41.68 -25.72
C LYS A 509 -1.30 -41.49 -25.62
N HIS A 510 -0.56 -42.54 -25.86
CA HIS A 510 0.90 -42.51 -25.90
C HIS A 510 1.36 -42.93 -27.29
N PHE A 511 2.52 -42.42 -27.69
CA PHE A 511 3.17 -42.91 -28.90
C PHE A 511 3.65 -44.34 -28.71
N PRO A 512 3.71 -45.16 -29.76
CA PRO A 512 4.30 -46.48 -29.70
C PRO A 512 5.76 -46.43 -29.21
N GLU A 513 6.17 -47.37 -28.34
CA GLU A 513 7.54 -47.43 -27.82
C GLU A 513 8.56 -47.66 -28.94
N ASP A 514 8.17 -48.40 -30.00
CA ASP A 514 8.96 -48.68 -31.22
C ASP A 514 8.71 -47.70 -32.36
N GLY A 515 8.05 -46.55 -32.04
CA GLY A 515 7.75 -45.49 -32.99
C GLY A 515 9.01 -44.93 -33.64
N LYS A 516 8.98 -44.78 -34.97
CA LYS A 516 10.13 -44.36 -35.78
C LYS A 516 10.12 -42.90 -36.19
N GLY A 517 9.04 -42.17 -35.85
CA GLY A 517 8.87 -40.76 -36.18
C GLY A 517 8.23 -40.52 -37.54
N VAL A 518 7.30 -41.38 -37.98
CA VAL A 518 6.52 -41.17 -39.21
C VAL A 518 5.52 -40.07 -38.99
N LEU A 519 5.71 -38.90 -39.67
CA LEU A 519 4.85 -37.75 -39.55
C LEU A 519 3.92 -37.64 -40.77
N THR A 520 2.62 -37.62 -40.54
CA THR A 520 1.61 -37.53 -41.62
C THR A 520 0.70 -36.32 -41.41
N PHE A 521 0.51 -35.54 -42.45
CA PHE A 521 -0.52 -34.52 -42.61
C PHE A 521 -1.61 -35.12 -43.48
N ASP A 522 -2.87 -35.10 -42.96
CA ASP A 522 -4.03 -35.65 -43.66
C ASP A 522 -5.11 -34.59 -43.78
N HIS A 523 -5.29 -34.02 -44.97
CA HIS A 523 -6.26 -32.95 -45.29
C HIS A 523 -6.22 -31.77 -44.33
N VAL A 524 -5.02 -31.31 -43.93
CA VAL A 524 -4.82 -30.28 -42.93
C VAL A 524 -5.10 -28.89 -43.49
N SER A 525 -6.04 -28.19 -42.86
CA SER A 525 -6.23 -26.76 -43.06
C SER A 525 -6.04 -25.99 -41.76
N PHE A 526 -5.55 -24.76 -41.87
CA PHE A 526 -5.28 -23.91 -40.71
C PHE A 526 -5.56 -22.43 -40.97
N ARG A 527 -6.25 -21.83 -39.99
CA ARG A 527 -6.53 -20.40 -39.92
C ARG A 527 -6.05 -19.83 -38.59
N TYR A 528 -5.38 -18.67 -38.64
CA TYR A 528 -5.03 -17.97 -37.41
C TYR A 528 -6.29 -17.46 -36.72
N PRO A 529 -6.33 -17.47 -35.36
CA PRO A 529 -7.46 -16.90 -34.61
C PRO A 529 -7.71 -15.44 -34.99
N GLY A 530 -8.94 -15.14 -35.38
CA GLY A 530 -9.34 -13.80 -35.80
C GLY A 530 -9.04 -13.44 -37.26
N ALA A 531 -8.49 -14.36 -38.07
CA ALA A 531 -8.37 -14.18 -39.52
C ALA A 531 -9.63 -14.65 -40.24
N ASP A 532 -9.91 -14.06 -41.41
CA ASP A 532 -11.09 -14.40 -42.24
C ASP A 532 -10.80 -15.56 -43.18
N GLU A 533 -9.52 -15.78 -43.58
CA GLU A 533 -9.10 -16.76 -44.59
C GLU A 533 -8.15 -17.80 -44.01
N ASP A 534 -8.13 -19.00 -44.61
CA ASP A 534 -7.20 -20.07 -44.29
C ASP A 534 -5.80 -19.73 -44.82
N VAL A 535 -4.76 -19.94 -43.99
CA VAL A 535 -3.36 -19.77 -44.38
C VAL A 535 -2.80 -21.05 -44.99
N LEU A 536 -3.36 -22.18 -44.59
CA LEU A 536 -3.09 -23.49 -45.18
C LEU A 536 -4.41 -24.16 -45.50
N GLU A 537 -4.51 -24.75 -46.69
CA GLU A 537 -5.73 -25.39 -47.20
C GLU A 537 -5.38 -26.77 -47.79
N ASP A 538 -5.99 -27.83 -47.24
CA ASP A 538 -5.94 -29.21 -47.73
C ASP A 538 -4.52 -29.79 -47.91
N ILE A 539 -3.65 -29.60 -46.93
CA ILE A 539 -2.27 -30.07 -46.97
C ILE A 539 -2.21 -31.58 -46.66
N THR A 540 -1.71 -32.39 -47.60
CA THR A 540 -1.61 -33.81 -47.44
C THR A 540 -0.24 -34.34 -47.91
N PHE A 541 0.56 -34.88 -46.96
CA PHE A 541 1.85 -35.53 -47.21
C PHE A 541 2.28 -36.39 -46.03
N THR A 542 3.24 -37.29 -46.27
CA THR A 542 3.87 -38.09 -45.22
C THR A 542 5.40 -37.95 -45.31
N ALA A 543 6.02 -37.56 -44.18
CA ALA A 543 7.46 -37.57 -43.99
C ALA A 543 7.90 -38.84 -43.23
N LYS A 544 8.93 -39.52 -43.70
CA LYS A 544 9.36 -40.84 -43.21
C LYS A 544 10.74 -40.79 -42.54
N PRO A 545 11.02 -41.71 -41.61
CA PRO A 545 12.34 -41.88 -41.02
C PRO A 545 13.40 -42.18 -42.09
N GLY A 546 14.56 -41.58 -41.94
CA GLY A 546 15.67 -41.70 -42.88
C GLY A 546 15.50 -40.90 -44.19
N GLU A 547 14.39 -40.20 -44.37
CA GLU A 547 14.12 -39.32 -45.52
C GLU A 547 14.09 -37.84 -45.09
N THR A 548 14.59 -37.01 -45.99
CA THR A 548 14.46 -35.53 -45.86
C THR A 548 13.27 -35.07 -46.66
N THR A 549 12.29 -34.49 -46.00
CA THR A 549 11.16 -33.79 -46.60
C THR A 549 11.41 -32.28 -46.59
N ALA A 550 11.59 -31.71 -47.77
CA ALA A 550 11.82 -30.28 -47.92
C ALA A 550 10.51 -29.54 -48.22
N ILE A 551 10.37 -28.31 -47.68
CA ILE A 551 9.23 -27.45 -47.93
C ILE A 551 9.74 -26.14 -48.54
N ILE A 552 9.28 -25.85 -49.78
CA ILE A 552 9.66 -24.62 -50.52
C ILE A 552 8.41 -23.91 -51.03
N GLY A 553 8.53 -22.61 -51.34
CA GLY A 553 7.45 -21.79 -51.88
C GLY A 553 7.76 -20.29 -51.74
N SER A 554 6.92 -19.45 -52.28
CA SER A 554 7.04 -18.02 -52.24
C SER A 554 6.99 -17.47 -50.79
N THR A 555 7.42 -16.20 -50.60
CA THR A 555 7.26 -15.56 -49.29
C THR A 555 5.76 -15.39 -48.99
N GLY A 556 5.34 -15.79 -47.79
CA GLY A 556 3.90 -15.75 -47.41
C GLY A 556 3.11 -17.02 -47.77
N SER A 557 3.68 -18.03 -48.43
CA SER A 557 2.98 -19.27 -48.81
C SER A 557 2.61 -20.23 -47.64
N GLY A 558 2.89 -19.88 -46.38
CA GLY A 558 2.49 -20.65 -45.19
C GLY A 558 3.54 -21.64 -44.66
N LYS A 559 4.80 -21.63 -45.19
CA LYS A 559 5.88 -22.59 -44.80
C LYS A 559 6.13 -22.66 -43.30
N SER A 560 6.41 -21.52 -42.65
CA SER A 560 6.66 -21.46 -41.19
C SER A 560 5.39 -21.80 -40.40
N THR A 561 4.22 -21.46 -40.93
CA THR A 561 2.93 -21.83 -40.32
C THR A 561 2.79 -23.37 -40.28
N LEU A 562 3.11 -24.05 -41.38
CA LEU A 562 3.01 -25.48 -41.48
C LEU A 562 3.90 -26.19 -40.43
N VAL A 563 5.18 -25.80 -40.33
CA VAL A 563 6.10 -26.42 -39.38
C VAL A 563 5.78 -26.07 -37.92
N ASN A 564 5.11 -24.95 -37.64
CA ASN A 564 4.67 -24.55 -36.29
C ASN A 564 3.46 -25.37 -35.81
N LEU A 565 2.73 -26.07 -36.68
CA LEU A 565 1.66 -26.98 -36.29
C LEU A 565 2.20 -28.27 -35.69
N ILE A 566 3.40 -28.73 -36.10
CA ILE A 566 3.99 -29.99 -35.67
C ILE A 566 4.28 -30.02 -34.16
N PRO A 567 4.96 -28.99 -33.53
CA PRO A 567 5.14 -28.95 -32.09
C PRO A 567 3.89 -28.51 -31.33
N ARG A 568 2.75 -28.45 -32.05
CA ARG A 568 1.45 -28.04 -31.51
C ARG A 568 1.53 -26.66 -30.87
N PHE A 569 2.14 -25.67 -31.58
CA PHE A 569 2.04 -24.25 -31.20
C PHE A 569 0.70 -23.64 -31.55
N TYR A 570 -0.01 -24.29 -32.49
CA TYR A 570 -1.39 -24.06 -32.87
C TYR A 570 -2.03 -25.43 -33.17
N ASP A 571 -3.32 -25.58 -32.92
CA ASP A 571 -4.12 -26.71 -33.36
C ASP A 571 -4.68 -26.47 -34.79
N VAL A 572 -4.80 -27.50 -35.62
CA VAL A 572 -5.35 -27.39 -36.95
C VAL A 572 -6.83 -27.01 -36.93
N THR A 573 -7.30 -26.33 -37.95
CA THR A 573 -8.73 -25.96 -38.10
C THR A 573 -9.53 -27.17 -38.62
N SER A 574 -8.99 -27.93 -39.54
CA SER A 574 -9.54 -29.20 -40.04
C SER A 574 -8.43 -30.16 -40.44
N GLY A 575 -8.76 -31.43 -40.58
CA GLY A 575 -7.78 -32.50 -40.81
C GLY A 575 -7.00 -32.89 -39.57
N ASP A 576 -6.03 -33.77 -39.75
CA ASP A 576 -5.27 -34.38 -38.67
C ASP A 576 -3.76 -34.41 -38.96
N ILE A 577 -2.96 -34.16 -37.90
CA ILE A 577 -1.52 -34.38 -37.93
C ILE A 577 -1.23 -35.57 -37.02
N THR A 578 -0.63 -36.63 -37.56
CA THR A 578 -0.28 -37.83 -36.78
C THR A 578 1.21 -38.03 -36.75
N LEU A 579 1.72 -38.47 -35.60
CA LEU A 579 3.08 -38.97 -35.43
C LEU A 579 2.98 -40.47 -35.06
N ASP A 580 3.61 -41.34 -35.86
CA ASP A 580 3.52 -42.79 -35.75
C ASP A 580 2.05 -43.30 -35.67
N GLY A 581 1.15 -42.66 -36.41
CA GLY A 581 -0.27 -43.01 -36.49
C GLY A 581 -1.14 -42.52 -35.34
N VAL A 582 -0.58 -41.75 -34.39
CA VAL A 582 -1.34 -41.15 -33.27
C VAL A 582 -1.49 -39.66 -33.50
N ASP A 583 -2.72 -39.14 -33.40
CA ASP A 583 -3.00 -37.70 -33.52
C ASP A 583 -2.26 -36.93 -32.41
N ILE A 584 -1.51 -35.91 -32.80
CA ILE A 584 -0.74 -35.07 -31.86
C ILE A 584 -1.61 -34.35 -30.83
N ARG A 585 -2.94 -34.19 -31.08
CA ARG A 585 -3.90 -33.59 -30.13
C ARG A 585 -4.33 -34.55 -29.02
N GLU A 586 -4.15 -35.85 -29.21
CA GLU A 586 -4.53 -36.89 -28.26
C GLU A 586 -3.38 -37.29 -27.30
N VAL A 587 -2.21 -36.68 -27.46
CA VAL A 587 -1.00 -36.93 -26.65
C VAL A 587 -0.66 -35.67 -25.85
N LYS A 588 -0.01 -35.81 -24.69
CA LYS A 588 0.51 -34.66 -23.94
C LYS A 588 1.51 -33.87 -24.77
N GLN A 589 1.42 -32.56 -24.74
CA GLN A 589 2.37 -31.67 -25.44
C GLN A 589 3.83 -31.93 -25.05
N HIS A 590 4.08 -32.33 -23.79
CA HIS A 590 5.42 -32.66 -23.32
C HIS A 590 5.97 -33.89 -24.05
N GLU A 591 5.19 -35.00 -24.11
CA GLU A 591 5.57 -36.23 -24.78
C GLU A 591 5.79 -36.02 -26.30
N LEU A 592 4.90 -35.24 -26.95
CA LEU A 592 5.09 -34.85 -28.34
C LEU A 592 6.41 -34.09 -28.54
N ARG A 593 6.63 -33.06 -27.75
CA ARG A 593 7.80 -32.19 -27.87
C ARG A 593 9.12 -32.92 -27.51
N GLU A 594 9.09 -33.94 -26.69
CA GLU A 594 10.26 -34.79 -26.43
C GLU A 594 10.74 -35.47 -27.68
N LYS A 595 9.84 -35.87 -28.59
CA LYS A 595 10.17 -36.54 -29.88
C LYS A 595 10.70 -35.58 -30.94
N LEU A 596 10.58 -34.24 -30.73
CA LEU A 596 10.87 -33.23 -31.73
C LEU A 596 12.16 -32.45 -31.42
N GLY A 597 12.99 -32.22 -32.41
CA GLY A 597 14.10 -31.26 -32.39
C GLY A 597 13.76 -30.11 -33.31
N TYR A 598 13.40 -28.94 -32.73
CA TYR A 598 12.94 -27.77 -33.46
C TYR A 598 13.99 -26.66 -33.49
N VAL A 599 14.36 -26.23 -34.70
CA VAL A 599 15.26 -25.10 -34.93
C VAL A 599 14.49 -23.98 -35.61
N PRO A 600 14.18 -22.88 -34.91
CA PRO A 600 13.41 -21.78 -35.48
C PRO A 600 14.22 -20.95 -36.49
N GLN A 601 13.55 -20.24 -37.36
CA GLN A 601 14.15 -19.34 -38.35
C GLN A 601 15.13 -18.34 -37.74
N LYS A 602 14.80 -17.76 -36.59
CA LYS A 602 15.71 -16.90 -35.80
C LYS A 602 16.23 -17.70 -34.62
N GLY A 603 17.52 -18.00 -34.62
CA GLY A 603 18.19 -18.66 -33.52
C GLY A 603 18.11 -17.81 -32.24
N VAL A 604 17.47 -18.32 -31.21
CA VAL A 604 17.35 -17.72 -29.88
C VAL A 604 18.29 -18.41 -28.92
N LEU A 605 19.18 -17.62 -28.29
CA LEU A 605 20.08 -18.11 -27.25
C LEU A 605 19.72 -17.48 -25.92
N PHE A 606 19.86 -18.26 -24.85
CA PHE A 606 19.64 -17.83 -23.49
C PHE A 606 20.94 -17.32 -22.85
N SER A 607 20.83 -16.40 -21.91
CA SER A 607 21.97 -15.98 -21.10
C SER A 607 22.51 -17.16 -20.30
N GLY A 608 23.82 -17.31 -20.29
CA GLY A 608 24.53 -18.44 -19.68
C GLY A 608 25.85 -18.65 -20.42
N ASP A 609 26.22 -19.89 -20.72
CA ASP A 609 27.37 -20.23 -21.50
C ASP A 609 26.96 -21.03 -22.75
N ILE A 610 27.95 -21.36 -23.60
CA ILE A 610 27.72 -22.13 -24.82
C ILE A 610 27.23 -23.54 -24.46
N ALA A 611 27.82 -24.19 -23.44
CA ALA A 611 27.43 -25.51 -22.98
C ALA A 611 25.96 -25.59 -22.59
N SER A 612 25.51 -24.68 -21.71
CA SER A 612 24.11 -24.63 -21.27
C SER A 612 23.13 -24.33 -22.39
N ASN A 613 23.55 -23.62 -23.43
CA ASN A 613 22.74 -23.39 -24.62
C ASN A 613 22.63 -24.63 -25.53
N ILE A 614 23.70 -25.41 -25.72
CA ILE A 614 23.66 -26.66 -26.49
C ILE A 614 22.83 -27.72 -25.74
N MET A 615 23.10 -27.88 -24.42
CA MET A 615 22.45 -28.89 -23.59
C MET A 615 21.06 -28.48 -23.09
N PHE A 616 20.50 -27.36 -23.55
CA PHE A 616 19.19 -26.88 -23.11
C PHE A 616 18.05 -27.87 -23.33
N GLY A 617 18.12 -28.68 -24.39
CA GLY A 617 17.13 -29.74 -24.70
C GLY A 617 17.43 -31.10 -24.05
N ASN A 618 18.64 -31.30 -23.50
CA ASN A 618 19.09 -32.52 -22.85
C ASN A 618 19.98 -32.21 -21.64
N SER A 619 19.36 -31.77 -20.57
CA SER A 619 20.06 -31.33 -19.36
C SER A 619 20.82 -32.44 -18.62
N HIS A 620 20.61 -33.70 -18.96
CA HIS A 620 21.24 -34.88 -18.38
C HIS A 620 22.27 -35.55 -19.31
N GLY A 621 22.47 -34.99 -20.51
CA GLY A 621 23.44 -35.51 -21.46
C GLY A 621 24.88 -35.30 -21.02
N SER A 622 25.77 -36.07 -21.61
CA SER A 622 27.22 -36.04 -21.34
C SER A 622 27.91 -34.88 -22.06
N ASP A 623 29.13 -34.53 -21.61
CA ASP A 623 30.00 -33.58 -22.31
C ASP A 623 30.39 -34.11 -23.72
N ASP A 624 30.51 -35.43 -23.90
CA ASP A 624 30.82 -36.01 -25.21
C ASP A 624 29.67 -35.81 -26.20
N GLU A 625 28.41 -35.99 -25.79
CA GLU A 625 27.22 -35.70 -26.60
C GLU A 625 27.14 -34.21 -26.98
N MET A 626 27.49 -33.34 -26.05
CA MET A 626 27.58 -31.89 -26.31
C MET A 626 28.62 -31.56 -27.38
N ILE A 627 29.82 -32.14 -27.27
CA ILE A 627 30.92 -31.93 -28.21
C ILE A 627 30.53 -32.48 -29.59
N GLU A 628 30.00 -33.72 -29.64
CA GLU A 628 29.51 -34.31 -30.88
C GLU A 628 28.45 -33.45 -31.57
N ALA A 629 27.47 -32.98 -30.82
CA ALA A 629 26.43 -32.08 -31.36
C ALA A 629 27.01 -30.79 -31.91
N ALA A 630 28.02 -30.21 -31.25
CA ALA A 630 28.71 -29.00 -31.69
C ALA A 630 29.55 -29.27 -32.97
N GLU A 631 30.19 -30.44 -33.09
CA GLU A 631 30.94 -30.85 -34.25
C GLU A 631 30.04 -31.01 -35.47
N ILE A 632 28.93 -31.74 -35.33
CA ILE A 632 27.95 -31.95 -36.39
C ILE A 632 27.39 -30.59 -36.87
N ALA A 633 27.05 -29.69 -35.91
CA ALA A 633 26.58 -28.35 -36.21
C ALA A 633 27.67 -27.39 -36.73
N GLN A 634 28.89 -27.86 -36.96
CA GLN A 634 30.07 -27.06 -37.40
C GLN A 634 30.31 -25.85 -36.44
N ALA A 635 30.01 -26.02 -35.16
CA ALA A 635 30.14 -24.96 -34.18
C ALA A 635 31.52 -24.94 -33.50
N THR A 636 32.26 -26.05 -33.50
CA THR A 636 33.55 -26.26 -32.84
C THR A 636 34.59 -25.27 -33.31
N GLU A 637 34.62 -24.95 -34.61
CA GLU A 637 35.57 -24.01 -35.18
C GLU A 637 35.54 -22.63 -34.45
N PHE A 638 34.36 -22.05 -34.24
CA PHE A 638 34.30 -20.75 -33.57
C PHE A 638 34.33 -20.90 -32.05
N ILE A 639 33.89 -22.05 -31.48
CA ILE A 639 33.96 -22.30 -30.03
C ILE A 639 35.42 -22.34 -29.59
N ASP A 640 36.28 -23.04 -30.35
CA ASP A 640 37.70 -23.14 -30.03
C ASP A 640 38.47 -21.81 -30.13
N THR A 641 37.96 -20.85 -30.87
CA THR A 641 38.55 -19.49 -30.90
C THR A 641 38.25 -18.67 -29.63
N LYS A 642 37.29 -19.09 -28.83
CA LYS A 642 36.93 -18.38 -27.59
C LYS A 642 37.83 -18.78 -26.44
N PRO A 643 38.20 -17.83 -25.53
CA PRO A 643 39.12 -18.11 -24.41
C PRO A 643 38.67 -19.26 -23.51
N GLU A 644 37.35 -19.32 -23.20
CA GLU A 644 36.77 -20.30 -22.29
C GLU A 644 36.02 -21.43 -23.01
N LYS A 645 36.16 -21.53 -24.34
CA LYS A 645 35.53 -22.52 -25.20
C LYS A 645 34.02 -22.69 -24.86
N TYR A 646 33.59 -23.88 -24.50
CA TYR A 646 32.19 -24.19 -24.17
C TYR A 646 31.65 -23.41 -22.95
N LYS A 647 32.51 -22.95 -22.05
CA LYS A 647 32.14 -22.09 -20.89
C LYS A 647 32.09 -20.62 -21.23
N SER A 648 32.35 -20.23 -22.47
CA SER A 648 32.31 -18.82 -22.89
C SER A 648 30.89 -18.26 -22.72
N PRO A 649 30.76 -17.05 -22.14
CA PRO A 649 29.45 -16.48 -21.83
C PRO A 649 28.67 -16.09 -23.08
N ILE A 650 27.38 -16.37 -23.05
CA ILE A 650 26.37 -15.93 -24.00
C ILE A 650 25.52 -14.85 -23.36
N SER A 651 25.50 -13.68 -23.94
CA SER A 651 24.65 -12.58 -23.51
C SER A 651 23.19 -12.83 -23.83
N GLN A 652 22.27 -12.10 -23.18
CA GLN A 652 20.84 -12.20 -23.44
C GLN A 652 20.52 -12.05 -24.94
N GLY A 653 19.80 -13.03 -25.49
CA GLY A 653 19.47 -13.11 -26.91
C GLY A 653 20.68 -13.35 -27.82
N GLY A 654 21.85 -13.71 -27.25
CA GLY A 654 23.06 -13.99 -28.00
C GLY A 654 23.64 -12.76 -28.72
N SER A 655 23.51 -11.55 -28.16
CA SER A 655 23.97 -10.31 -28.80
C SER A 655 25.50 -10.27 -29.05
N ASN A 656 26.27 -11.11 -28.37
CA ASN A 656 27.72 -11.23 -28.47
C ASN A 656 28.19 -12.32 -29.45
N VAL A 657 27.30 -12.92 -30.23
CA VAL A 657 27.62 -13.90 -31.28
C VAL A 657 26.93 -13.53 -32.59
N SER A 658 27.54 -13.89 -33.74
CA SER A 658 26.99 -13.60 -35.05
C SER A 658 25.72 -14.42 -35.37
N GLY A 659 24.95 -13.99 -36.38
CA GLY A 659 23.75 -14.71 -36.82
C GLY A 659 24.00 -16.17 -37.17
N GLY A 660 25.06 -16.44 -37.94
CA GLY A 660 25.45 -17.83 -38.28
C GLY A 660 25.94 -18.65 -37.08
N GLN A 661 26.63 -18.01 -36.11
CA GLN A 661 26.98 -18.69 -34.84
C GLN A 661 25.75 -19.03 -34.00
N LYS A 662 24.77 -18.12 -33.89
CA LYS A 662 23.48 -18.39 -33.20
C LYS A 662 22.79 -19.59 -33.84
N GLN A 663 22.75 -19.62 -35.17
CA GLN A 663 22.08 -20.67 -35.89
C GLN A 663 22.76 -22.05 -35.66
N ARG A 664 24.12 -22.08 -35.76
CA ARG A 664 24.89 -23.32 -35.48
C ARG A 664 24.67 -23.81 -34.03
N LEU A 665 24.63 -22.92 -33.03
CA LEU A 665 24.34 -23.33 -31.66
C LEU A 665 22.88 -23.80 -31.49
N SER A 666 21.92 -23.22 -32.21
CA SER A 666 20.52 -23.67 -32.19
C SER A 666 20.37 -25.05 -32.86
N ILE A 667 21.12 -25.30 -33.91
CA ILE A 667 21.20 -26.64 -34.56
C ILE A 667 21.84 -27.66 -33.62
N ALA A 668 23.00 -27.33 -33.00
CA ALA A 668 23.63 -28.18 -31.98
C ALA A 668 22.69 -28.55 -30.86
N ARG A 669 21.88 -27.59 -30.35
CA ARG A 669 20.83 -27.84 -29.34
C ARG A 669 19.81 -28.86 -29.77
N ALA A 670 19.37 -28.82 -31.04
CA ALA A 670 18.40 -29.80 -31.56
C ALA A 670 19.04 -31.18 -31.70
N ILE A 671 20.31 -31.27 -32.13
CA ILE A 671 21.08 -32.53 -32.29
C ILE A 671 21.33 -33.19 -30.93
N ALA A 672 21.77 -32.41 -29.92
CA ALA A 672 22.04 -32.90 -28.55
C ALA A 672 20.81 -33.53 -27.87
N LYS A 673 19.60 -33.25 -28.36
CA LYS A 673 18.36 -33.83 -27.87
C LYS A 673 18.06 -35.24 -28.38
N HIS A 674 18.70 -35.68 -29.46
CA HIS A 674 18.46 -36.97 -30.14
C HIS A 674 16.99 -37.25 -30.50
N PRO A 675 16.29 -36.32 -31.18
CA PRO A 675 14.87 -36.45 -31.46
C PRO A 675 14.58 -37.45 -32.58
N GLN A 676 13.32 -37.92 -32.61
CA GLN A 676 12.85 -38.77 -33.73
C GLN A 676 12.53 -37.96 -34.98
N VAL A 677 12.13 -36.67 -34.80
CA VAL A 677 11.80 -35.75 -35.89
C VAL A 677 12.58 -34.47 -35.74
N PHE A 678 13.36 -34.11 -36.73
CA PHE A 678 14.05 -32.84 -36.83
C PHE A 678 13.24 -31.86 -37.68
N ILE A 679 13.12 -30.62 -37.24
CA ILE A 679 12.42 -29.55 -37.94
C ILE A 679 13.34 -28.33 -38.02
N PHE A 680 13.73 -27.97 -39.23
CA PHE A 680 14.59 -26.84 -39.50
C PHE A 680 13.78 -25.75 -40.27
N ASP A 681 13.40 -24.67 -39.60
CA ASP A 681 12.70 -23.57 -40.26
C ASP A 681 13.69 -22.52 -40.75
N ASP A 682 14.00 -22.58 -42.06
CA ASP A 682 14.94 -21.69 -42.78
C ASP A 682 16.31 -21.53 -42.08
N SER A 683 16.75 -22.60 -41.40
CA SER A 683 17.86 -22.55 -40.44
C SER A 683 19.25 -22.52 -41.11
N PHE A 684 19.33 -22.67 -42.39
CA PHE A 684 20.59 -22.73 -43.15
C PHE A 684 20.86 -21.41 -43.90
N SER A 685 19.90 -20.53 -44.04
CA SER A 685 20.00 -19.30 -44.85
C SER A 685 21.06 -18.31 -44.33
N ALA A 686 21.35 -18.32 -43.01
CA ALA A 686 22.33 -17.45 -42.36
C ALA A 686 23.77 -18.00 -42.42
N LEU A 687 23.97 -19.21 -43.00
CA LEU A 687 25.29 -19.86 -43.11
C LEU A 687 25.94 -19.53 -44.44
N ASP A 688 27.29 -19.51 -44.46
CA ASP A 688 28.04 -19.50 -45.70
C ASP A 688 27.95 -20.84 -46.42
N TYR A 689 28.13 -20.84 -47.72
CA TYR A 689 27.92 -22.01 -48.57
C TYR A 689 28.76 -23.22 -48.15
N LYS A 690 30.03 -23.04 -47.76
CA LYS A 690 30.92 -24.13 -47.34
C LYS A 690 30.43 -24.79 -46.05
N THR A 691 30.10 -23.96 -45.06
CA THR A 691 29.57 -24.43 -43.75
C THR A 691 28.24 -25.13 -43.95
N ASP A 692 27.33 -24.59 -44.78
CA ASP A 692 26.04 -25.17 -45.08
C ASP A 692 26.17 -26.59 -45.67
N VAL A 693 27.00 -26.79 -46.72
CA VAL A 693 27.23 -28.10 -47.35
C VAL A 693 27.84 -29.11 -46.38
N THR A 694 28.86 -28.69 -45.61
CA THR A 694 29.51 -29.59 -44.62
C THR A 694 28.57 -30.00 -43.49
N LEU A 695 27.82 -29.07 -42.97
CA LEU A 695 26.82 -29.30 -41.89
C LEU A 695 25.75 -30.27 -42.39
N ARG A 696 25.18 -30.05 -43.58
CA ARG A 696 24.13 -30.94 -44.11
C ARG A 696 24.62 -32.36 -44.34
N ARG A 697 25.87 -32.57 -44.81
CA ARG A 697 26.48 -33.87 -44.94
C ARG A 697 26.62 -34.56 -43.57
N ALA A 698 27.17 -33.89 -42.57
CA ALA A 698 27.31 -34.40 -41.21
C ALA A 698 25.95 -34.70 -40.57
N LEU A 699 24.96 -33.85 -40.83
CA LEU A 699 23.60 -34.00 -40.34
C LEU A 699 22.95 -35.24 -40.95
N ALA A 700 23.07 -35.49 -42.27
CA ALA A 700 22.50 -36.64 -42.95
C ALA A 700 23.02 -37.98 -42.40
N GLU A 701 24.32 -38.07 -42.07
CA GLU A 701 24.89 -39.26 -41.42
C GLU A 701 24.26 -39.53 -40.05
N LYS A 702 24.09 -38.47 -39.22
CA LYS A 702 23.60 -38.61 -37.85
C LYS A 702 22.08 -38.77 -37.77
N THR A 703 21.33 -38.21 -38.74
CA THR A 703 19.86 -38.28 -38.77
C THR A 703 19.31 -39.44 -39.62
N SER A 704 20.16 -40.37 -40.06
CA SER A 704 19.78 -41.51 -40.93
C SER A 704 18.65 -42.40 -40.40
N GLY A 705 18.37 -42.35 -39.11
CA GLY A 705 17.23 -43.05 -38.47
C GLY A 705 16.05 -42.13 -38.08
N SER A 706 16.15 -40.83 -38.31
CA SER A 706 15.13 -39.84 -37.92
C SER A 706 14.44 -39.26 -39.14
N THR A 707 13.25 -38.71 -38.95
CA THR A 707 12.55 -37.94 -39.98
C THR A 707 13.07 -36.50 -39.98
N VAL A 708 13.43 -35.97 -41.14
CA VAL A 708 13.98 -34.60 -41.27
C VAL A 708 13.06 -33.75 -42.13
N LEU A 709 12.58 -32.61 -41.54
CA LEU A 709 11.84 -31.60 -42.27
C LEU A 709 12.70 -30.33 -42.39
N ILE A 710 12.84 -29.84 -43.61
CA ILE A 710 13.62 -28.64 -43.92
C ILE A 710 12.74 -27.62 -44.63
N VAL A 711 12.44 -26.50 -44.01
CA VAL A 711 11.92 -25.34 -44.74
C VAL A 711 13.09 -24.61 -45.34
N ALA A 712 13.07 -24.37 -46.64
CA ALA A 712 14.14 -23.69 -47.35
C ALA A 712 13.59 -22.62 -48.30
N GLN A 713 14.40 -21.59 -48.49
CA GLN A 713 14.20 -20.54 -49.50
C GLN A 713 15.12 -20.76 -50.72
N ARG A 714 16.18 -21.56 -50.54
CA ARG A 714 17.16 -21.84 -51.59
C ARG A 714 17.02 -23.27 -52.12
N ILE A 715 16.92 -23.40 -53.41
CA ILE A 715 16.87 -24.73 -54.08
C ILE A 715 18.13 -25.53 -53.80
N SER A 716 19.30 -24.91 -53.77
CA SER A 716 20.57 -25.55 -53.46
C SER A 716 20.57 -26.30 -52.11
N THR A 717 19.70 -25.89 -51.17
CA THR A 717 19.57 -26.55 -49.86
C THR A 717 18.80 -27.86 -49.94
N ILE A 718 17.91 -28.03 -50.92
CA ILE A 718 16.93 -29.11 -51.00
C ILE A 718 17.09 -30.00 -52.25
N LEU A 719 18.13 -29.81 -53.04
CA LEU A 719 18.35 -30.54 -54.29
C LEU A 719 18.32 -32.08 -54.10
N HIS A 720 18.83 -32.57 -52.96
CA HIS A 720 18.95 -33.99 -52.66
C HIS A 720 17.88 -34.50 -51.69
N ALA A 721 16.83 -33.72 -51.45
CA ALA A 721 15.71 -34.15 -50.61
C ALA A 721 14.91 -35.25 -51.31
N GLU A 722 14.61 -36.32 -50.57
CA GLU A 722 13.83 -37.47 -51.08
C GLU A 722 12.40 -37.05 -51.42
N GLN A 723 11.87 -36.03 -50.72
CA GLN A 723 10.59 -35.45 -51.00
C GLN A 723 10.66 -33.92 -50.88
N ILE A 724 10.13 -33.20 -51.86
CA ILE A 724 9.98 -31.75 -51.84
C ILE A 724 8.48 -31.42 -51.94
N ILE A 725 7.96 -30.62 -50.99
CA ILE A 725 6.62 -30.09 -50.98
C ILE A 725 6.69 -28.60 -51.42
N VAL A 726 6.02 -28.32 -52.54
CA VAL A 726 5.94 -26.93 -53.05
C VAL A 726 4.65 -26.32 -52.55
N LEU A 727 4.77 -25.25 -51.74
CA LEU A 727 3.62 -24.50 -51.25
C LEU A 727 3.44 -23.22 -52.09
N ASP A 728 2.20 -23.02 -52.54
CA ASP A 728 1.76 -21.80 -53.19
C ASP A 728 0.40 -21.42 -52.69
N GLU A 729 0.27 -20.14 -52.26
CA GLU A 729 -0.97 -19.61 -51.69
C GLU A 729 -1.66 -20.53 -50.66
N GLY A 730 -0.87 -21.14 -49.77
CA GLY A 730 -1.37 -22.01 -48.72
C GLY A 730 -1.72 -23.47 -49.16
N LYS A 731 -1.52 -23.82 -50.42
CA LYS A 731 -1.84 -25.17 -51.00
C LYS A 731 -0.57 -25.87 -51.46
N VAL A 732 -0.67 -27.20 -51.57
CA VAL A 732 0.41 -28.01 -52.17
C VAL A 732 0.31 -27.91 -53.70
N ALA A 733 1.17 -27.11 -54.32
CA ALA A 733 1.24 -26.96 -55.78
C ALA A 733 1.96 -28.14 -56.45
N GLY A 734 2.82 -28.85 -55.72
CA GLY A 734 3.55 -29.99 -56.23
C GLY A 734 4.24 -30.79 -55.12
N LYS A 735 4.39 -32.09 -55.35
CA LYS A 735 5.11 -33.01 -54.45
C LYS A 735 5.93 -34.03 -55.28
N GLY A 736 7.21 -34.21 -54.91
CA GLY A 736 8.09 -35.15 -55.60
C GLY A 736 9.56 -34.80 -55.39
N THR A 737 10.44 -35.42 -56.16
CA THR A 737 11.88 -35.13 -56.19
C THR A 737 12.17 -33.84 -57.01
N HIS A 738 13.36 -33.29 -56.88
CA HIS A 738 13.79 -32.11 -57.62
C HIS A 738 13.56 -32.27 -59.16
N ALA A 739 13.96 -33.40 -59.71
CA ALA A 739 13.84 -33.68 -61.17
C ALA A 739 12.38 -33.86 -61.61
N GLU A 740 11.52 -34.49 -60.79
CA GLU A 740 10.09 -34.63 -61.05
C GLU A 740 9.36 -33.27 -61.04
N LEU A 741 9.69 -32.44 -60.05
CA LEU A 741 9.06 -31.12 -59.89
C LEU A 741 9.47 -30.12 -60.98
N LEU A 742 10.73 -30.19 -61.46
CA LEU A 742 11.17 -29.39 -62.60
C LEU A 742 10.33 -29.67 -63.86
N LYS A 743 9.87 -30.95 -64.04
CA LYS A 743 9.04 -31.33 -65.19
C LYS A 743 7.55 -31.02 -65.00
N ASN A 744 7.03 -31.30 -63.79
CA ASN A 744 5.60 -31.40 -63.56
C ASN A 744 4.98 -30.21 -62.77
N CYS A 745 5.81 -29.37 -62.11
CA CYS A 745 5.35 -28.27 -61.26
C CYS A 745 5.83 -26.93 -61.82
N PRO A 746 4.94 -26.14 -62.43
CA PRO A 746 5.31 -24.83 -62.95
C PRO A 746 5.85 -23.87 -61.92
N VAL A 747 5.28 -23.82 -60.69
CA VAL A 747 5.69 -22.99 -59.59
C VAL A 747 7.12 -23.34 -59.16
N TYR A 748 7.43 -24.63 -59.04
CA TYR A 748 8.79 -25.03 -58.69
C TYR A 748 9.82 -24.70 -59.77
N ARG A 749 9.44 -24.87 -61.02
CA ARG A 749 10.30 -24.50 -62.17
C ARG A 749 10.60 -23.01 -62.17
N GLU A 750 9.62 -22.21 -61.96
CA GLU A 750 9.82 -20.75 -61.88
C GLU A 750 10.81 -20.38 -60.75
N ILE A 751 10.66 -20.92 -59.54
CA ILE A 751 11.58 -20.75 -58.43
C ILE A 751 13.01 -21.20 -58.83
N ALA A 752 13.12 -22.35 -59.51
CA ALA A 752 14.40 -22.91 -59.94
C ALA A 752 15.10 -22.06 -61.00
N GLU A 753 14.36 -21.57 -61.98
CA GLU A 753 14.90 -20.70 -63.06
C GLU A 753 15.46 -19.39 -62.52
N TYR A 754 14.92 -18.83 -61.43
CA TYR A 754 15.46 -17.65 -60.73
C TYR A 754 16.71 -17.93 -59.92
N GLN A 755 16.96 -19.17 -59.48
CA GLN A 755 18.00 -19.50 -58.51
C GLN A 755 19.17 -20.33 -59.10
N LEU A 756 18.92 -21.13 -60.13
CA LEU A 756 19.88 -22.06 -60.72
C LEU A 756 20.39 -21.53 -62.08
N SER A 757 21.63 -21.85 -62.39
CA SER A 757 22.15 -21.58 -63.71
C SER A 757 21.55 -22.53 -64.75
N ARG A 758 21.53 -22.09 -66.02
CA ARG A 758 21.01 -22.92 -67.14
C ARG A 758 21.67 -24.30 -67.27
N LYS A 759 22.96 -24.37 -66.92
CA LYS A 759 23.70 -25.67 -66.90
C LYS A 759 23.25 -26.59 -65.81
N GLU A 760 22.93 -26.07 -64.60
CA GLU A 760 22.45 -26.85 -63.49
C GLU A 760 21.01 -27.35 -63.72
N LEU A 761 20.18 -26.54 -64.36
CA LEU A 761 18.83 -26.95 -64.74
C LEU A 761 18.84 -28.05 -65.80
N GLU A 762 19.72 -27.96 -66.85
CA GLU A 762 19.88 -28.96 -67.88
C GLU A 762 20.48 -30.27 -67.33
N ALA A 763 21.45 -30.21 -66.39
CA ALA A 763 22.03 -31.36 -65.75
C ALA A 763 20.96 -32.12 -64.93
N ALA A 764 20.15 -31.43 -64.13
CA ALA A 764 19.09 -32.05 -63.31
C ALA A 764 17.97 -32.70 -64.15
N LEU A 765 17.73 -32.20 -65.37
CA LEU A 765 16.78 -32.81 -66.31
C LEU A 765 17.35 -34.04 -67.03
N ASN A 766 18.69 -34.16 -67.18
CA ASN A 766 19.37 -35.24 -67.88
C ASN A 766 19.76 -36.43 -66.98
N GLU A 767 20.04 -36.24 -65.68
CA GLU A 767 20.39 -37.29 -64.73
C GLU A 767 19.35 -38.43 -64.62
N GLN A 768 18.11 -38.19 -64.95
CA GLN A 768 17.06 -39.24 -64.99
C GLN A 768 16.98 -40.01 -66.32
N THR A 769 17.61 -39.54 -67.39
CA THR A 769 17.61 -40.26 -68.65
C THR A 769 18.65 -41.42 -68.64
N ASP A 770 19.79 -41.19 -67.95
CA ASP A 770 20.84 -42.24 -67.84
C ASP A 770 20.47 -43.37 -66.85
N GLY A 771 19.74 -43.03 -65.75
CA GLY A 771 19.31 -43.99 -64.71
C GLY A 771 18.17 -44.97 -65.14
N LYS A 772 17.56 -44.73 -66.31
CA LYS A 772 16.54 -45.69 -66.90
C LYS A 772 17.09 -46.62 -67.99
N GLU A 773 18.26 -46.32 -68.57
CA GLU A 773 18.87 -47.22 -69.55
C GLU A 773 19.60 -48.44 -68.91
N ASP A 774 20.10 -48.31 -67.66
CA ASP A 774 20.76 -49.37 -66.93
C ASP A 774 19.76 -50.41 -66.32
N GLN A 775 18.46 -50.16 -66.27
CA GLN A 775 17.46 -51.13 -65.83
C GLN A 775 16.79 -51.98 -66.97
N ILE A 776 17.17 -51.76 -68.26
CA ILE A 776 16.59 -52.46 -69.37
C ILE A 776 17.61 -53.52 -69.93
N HIS A 777 18.86 -53.50 -69.49
CA HIS A 777 19.90 -54.48 -69.90
C HIS A 777 20.64 -55.10 -68.69
N GLY A 778 19.92 -55.73 -67.76
CA GLY A 778 20.52 -56.54 -66.70
C GLY A 778 19.59 -57.67 -66.29
#